data_caec2c3fba24c7a79f96c822e4ea2b25
#
_entry.id   caec2c3fba24c7a79f96c822e4ea2b25
#
_cell.length_a   1.000
_cell.length_b   1.000
_cell.length_c   1.000
_cell.angle_alpha   90.00
_cell.angle_beta   90.00
_cell.angle_gamma   90.00
#
_symmetry.space_group_name_H-M   'P 1'
#
loop_
_entity.id
_entity.type
_entity.pdbx_description
1 polymer ?
#
loop_
_entity_poly.entity_id
_entity_poly.type
_entity_poly.pdbx_seq_one_letter_code
_entity_poly.pdbx_strand_id
1 'polypeptide(L)'
;MAADDVRELLLSTTADASDPSTPLSAPDLRLLIDRLRLRSDRLHASALSFAASHRGALASSLARAASAAASSASVESSLADALAPLASSPDLSDLKALADRLLASRRELAERQEQLAAASTIASLAARLREARAAVNPLDTATAAAELKPLLIDAERSGSGGEDTPVVFGLLKSDWEQLVDELQVGLAKNVEECMEFSPEGGKVVVSTTPRGCSSRAHVVKLPVALQALEIIDALDYGMAKIADLMMKHILVPAISNRHVAVSVEVLEEGGPEHSVVLSVGPSEELKDNKDGSNLYSRIIDVIKFVCKFICMENSKWVQSFAKLTWPRISDLVITHFLSKAVPNEASKLIEFQDVVRSTAEFENKLRSMTFLLPDRKDGKLTQFVDDVEVHFAVRKRSEILVKARNILVQYDYDNPLESGGRDDSVVDLLFLPEKCFTSKSALLLMKLVHGALKDASMSSARVAKEFCFAARDVLLLYKAIVPVQLEKQLDSISQVAAIVHNDFYHLSQEILGLAFQYRADFPIDLQKQVVFVDLAPIFSQMADDVFRRQIQIAIDTIGEAIDGADGFQNTHQPQHYESAKFSIEQAVFILEKIRIMWESILPKSTYKKSMCRVLGSVFSRITRDMLLIDDMAAEETLQLQGLIHLALENLSSLFLSLVEGDDGSTKFLDHDTWIQLDGILPSLKKFRKLAELLDMSLKSITAAWESGDLVSCGFTSSEVQNFIKAIFADSPLRKECLGWIARTPA
;
A
#
# COMPACT_ATOMS: atom_id res chain seq x y z
N MET A 1 -12.68 17.30 -18.48
CA MET A 1 -11.35 16.84 -18.89
C MET A 1 -10.24 17.15 -17.87
N ALA A 2 -9.94 18.39 -17.49
CA ALA A 2 -8.84 18.64 -16.54
C ALA A 2 -9.09 18.13 -15.09
N ALA A 3 -10.31 18.17 -14.60
CA ALA A 3 -10.67 17.70 -13.25
C ALA A 3 -10.69 16.16 -13.17
N ASP A 4 -11.10 15.51 -14.21
CA ASP A 4 -11.16 14.04 -14.29
C ASP A 4 -9.75 13.44 -14.41
N ASP A 5 -8.87 14.12 -15.17
CA ASP A 5 -7.46 13.74 -15.30
C ASP A 5 -6.68 13.85 -13.98
N VAL A 6 -6.97 14.88 -13.15
CA VAL A 6 -6.37 15.03 -11.82
C VAL A 6 -6.90 13.98 -10.85
N ARG A 7 -8.19 13.65 -10.95
CA ARG A 7 -8.83 12.61 -10.14
C ARG A 7 -8.28 11.22 -10.46
N GLU A 8 -8.06 10.92 -11.74
CA GLU A 8 -7.45 9.68 -12.19
C GLU A 8 -5.99 9.54 -11.74
N LEU A 9 -5.26 10.65 -11.72
CA LEU A 9 -3.87 10.70 -11.24
C LEU A 9 -3.77 10.54 -9.73
N LEU A 10 -4.74 11.04 -8.97
CA LEU A 10 -4.87 10.82 -7.53
C LEU A 10 -5.26 9.36 -7.22
N LEU A 11 -6.16 8.78 -8.02
CA LEU A 11 -6.57 7.38 -7.85
C LEU A 11 -5.45 6.39 -8.21
N SER A 12 -4.59 6.72 -9.17
CA SER A 12 -3.45 5.85 -9.55
C SER A 12 -2.32 5.83 -8.51
N THR A 13 -2.24 6.84 -7.63
CA THR A 13 -1.27 6.88 -6.52
C THR A 13 -1.77 6.19 -5.26
N THR A 14 -3.08 5.93 -5.15
CA THR A 14 -3.71 5.26 -4.00
C THR A 14 -3.93 3.77 -4.22
N ALA A 15 -3.43 3.19 -5.32
CA ALA A 15 -3.63 1.77 -5.64
C ALA A 15 -3.02 0.79 -4.61
N ASP A 16 -2.14 1.27 -3.72
CA ASP A 16 -1.57 0.48 -2.62
C ASP A 16 -2.14 0.82 -1.22
N ALA A 17 -3.03 1.80 -1.12
CA ALA A 17 -3.66 2.16 0.15
C ALA A 17 -5.14 1.75 0.14
N SER A 18 -5.46 0.72 0.87
CA SER A 18 -6.81 0.15 1.02
C SER A 18 -7.80 1.03 1.81
N ASP A 19 -7.50 2.31 2.00
CA ASP A 19 -8.39 3.23 2.72
C ASP A 19 -8.22 4.68 2.24
N PRO A 20 -9.25 5.30 1.62
CA PRO A 20 -9.18 6.68 1.11
C PRO A 20 -9.11 7.76 2.20
N SER A 21 -9.13 7.38 3.48
CA SER A 21 -9.08 8.31 4.63
C SER A 21 -7.69 8.52 5.22
N THR A 22 -6.65 7.82 4.74
CA THR A 22 -5.28 8.02 5.24
C THR A 22 -4.66 9.29 4.64
N PRO A 23 -4.14 10.22 5.47
CA PRO A 23 -3.45 11.39 4.95
C PRO A 23 -2.18 10.99 4.19
N LEU A 24 -2.05 11.52 2.96
CA LEU A 24 -0.86 11.33 2.13
C LEU A 24 0.41 11.75 2.87
N SER A 25 1.44 10.93 2.83
CA SER A 25 2.72 11.25 3.45
C SER A 25 3.43 12.42 2.73
N ALA A 26 4.29 13.13 3.43
CA ALA A 26 5.05 14.24 2.84
C ALA A 26 5.89 13.84 1.60
N PRO A 27 6.54 12.63 1.54
CA PRO A 27 7.18 12.16 0.32
C PRO A 27 6.21 11.87 -0.82
N ASP A 28 5.01 11.32 -0.55
CA ASP A 28 4.01 11.02 -1.58
C ASP A 28 3.46 12.31 -2.21
N LEU A 29 3.24 13.34 -1.39
CA LEU A 29 2.83 14.66 -1.86
C LEU A 29 3.91 15.31 -2.75
N ARG A 30 5.20 15.16 -2.41
CA ARG A 30 6.30 15.67 -3.25
C ARG A 30 6.34 14.95 -4.60
N LEU A 31 6.20 13.63 -4.59
CA LEU A 31 6.19 12.81 -5.80
C LEU A 31 4.99 13.13 -6.70
N LEU A 32 3.85 13.44 -6.10
CA LEU A 32 2.63 13.89 -6.79
C LEU A 32 2.83 15.27 -7.40
N ILE A 33 3.42 16.22 -6.67
CA ILE A 33 3.75 17.55 -7.16
C ILE A 33 4.72 17.48 -8.33
N ASP A 34 5.75 16.65 -8.25
CA ASP A 34 6.74 16.50 -9.33
C ASP A 34 6.11 15.87 -10.59
N ARG A 35 5.23 14.87 -10.41
CA ARG A 35 4.45 14.30 -11.53
C ARG A 35 3.51 15.32 -12.17
N LEU A 36 2.82 16.13 -11.37
CA LEU A 36 1.94 17.18 -11.87
C LEU A 36 2.72 18.26 -12.62
N ARG A 37 3.89 18.67 -12.10
CA ARG A 37 4.80 19.61 -12.79
C ARG A 37 5.25 19.05 -14.13
N LEU A 38 5.73 17.81 -14.15
CA LEU A 38 6.21 17.14 -15.38
C LEU A 38 5.10 16.97 -16.41
N ARG A 39 3.85 16.74 -15.98
CA ARG A 39 2.68 16.68 -16.88
C ARG A 39 2.29 18.08 -17.38
N SER A 40 2.32 19.10 -16.52
CA SER A 40 2.10 20.50 -16.89
C SER A 40 3.11 20.94 -17.95
N ASP A 41 4.39 20.63 -17.76
CA ASP A 41 5.46 20.98 -18.71
C ASP A 41 5.26 20.26 -20.04
N ARG A 42 4.86 18.99 -20.02
CA ARG A 42 4.52 18.24 -21.25
C ARG A 42 3.33 18.83 -21.99
N LEU A 43 2.27 19.20 -21.28
CA LEU A 43 1.09 19.85 -21.87
C LEU A 43 1.45 21.23 -22.44
N HIS A 44 2.30 22.00 -21.74
CA HIS A 44 2.80 23.28 -22.21
C HIS A 44 3.65 23.12 -23.48
N ALA A 45 4.58 22.17 -23.48
CA ALA A 45 5.38 21.86 -24.66
C ALA A 45 4.52 21.36 -25.83
N SER A 46 3.50 20.51 -25.56
CA SER A 46 2.56 20.06 -26.59
C SER A 46 1.72 21.21 -27.15
N ALA A 47 1.22 22.12 -26.31
CA ALA A 47 0.47 23.28 -26.74
C ALA A 47 1.34 24.25 -27.57
N LEU A 48 2.58 24.49 -27.16
CA LEU A 48 3.54 25.29 -27.91
C LEU A 48 3.89 24.64 -29.26
N SER A 49 4.09 23.34 -29.28
CA SER A 49 4.36 22.58 -30.49
C SER A 49 3.17 22.59 -31.45
N PHE A 50 1.94 22.45 -30.93
CA PHE A 50 0.70 22.58 -31.70
C PHE A 50 0.56 23.99 -32.28
N ALA A 51 0.75 25.02 -31.45
CA ALA A 51 0.70 26.44 -31.89
C ALA A 51 1.78 26.73 -32.94
N ALA A 52 2.99 26.19 -32.77
CA ALA A 52 4.07 26.37 -33.73
C ALA A 52 3.79 25.67 -35.05
N SER A 53 3.28 24.41 -35.02
CA SER A 53 2.94 23.64 -36.23
C SER A 53 1.79 24.24 -37.02
N HIS A 54 0.83 24.89 -36.35
CA HIS A 54 -0.34 25.50 -37.00
C HIS A 54 -0.20 26.99 -37.23
N ARG A 55 0.93 27.61 -36.83
CA ARG A 55 1.18 29.05 -36.98
C ARG A 55 0.99 29.52 -38.42
N GLY A 56 1.50 28.78 -39.39
CA GLY A 56 1.37 29.10 -40.80
C GLY A 56 -0.08 29.06 -41.30
N ALA A 57 -0.84 28.05 -40.87
CA ALA A 57 -2.23 27.88 -41.23
C ALA A 57 -3.12 28.99 -40.60
N LEU A 58 -2.90 29.31 -39.33
CA LEU A 58 -3.58 30.41 -38.63
C LEU A 58 -3.25 31.77 -39.24
N ALA A 59 -1.97 32.03 -39.53
CA ALA A 59 -1.54 33.26 -40.18
C ALA A 59 -2.17 33.40 -41.59
N SER A 60 -2.20 32.31 -42.37
CA SER A 60 -2.80 32.31 -43.69
C SER A 60 -4.33 32.49 -43.67
N SER A 61 -5.01 31.92 -42.67
CA SER A 61 -6.46 32.14 -42.50
C SER A 61 -6.80 33.56 -42.04
N LEU A 62 -6.01 34.13 -41.14
CA LEU A 62 -6.11 35.51 -40.74
C LEU A 62 -5.85 36.50 -41.91
N ALA A 63 -4.80 36.23 -42.71
CA ALA A 63 -4.50 37.00 -43.90
C ALA A 63 -5.62 36.93 -44.94
N ARG A 64 -6.22 35.74 -45.13
CA ARG A 64 -7.40 35.58 -46.01
C ARG A 64 -8.62 36.29 -45.48
N ALA A 65 -8.88 36.25 -44.17
CA ALA A 65 -9.97 36.96 -43.56
C ALA A 65 -9.79 38.51 -43.68
N ALA A 66 -8.58 38.99 -43.44
CA ALA A 66 -8.24 40.42 -43.60
C ALA A 66 -8.38 40.85 -45.08
N SER A 67 -7.92 40.01 -46.03
CA SER A 67 -8.09 40.29 -47.46
C SER A 67 -9.56 40.30 -47.87
N ALA A 68 -10.38 39.37 -47.36
CA ALA A 68 -11.80 39.31 -47.62
C ALA A 68 -12.53 40.54 -47.05
N ALA A 69 -12.16 40.96 -45.81
CA ALA A 69 -12.70 42.18 -45.20
C ALA A 69 -12.35 43.44 -45.98
N ALA A 70 -11.08 43.54 -46.46
CA ALA A 70 -10.66 44.67 -47.30
C ALA A 70 -11.38 44.68 -48.65
N SER A 71 -11.58 43.50 -49.26
CA SER A 71 -12.37 43.38 -50.49
C SER A 71 -13.83 43.75 -50.29
N SER A 72 -14.44 43.35 -49.17
CA SER A 72 -15.81 43.73 -48.80
C SER A 72 -15.94 45.23 -48.63
N ALA A 73 -15.01 45.87 -47.90
CA ALA A 73 -15.01 47.30 -47.71
C ALA A 73 -14.81 48.07 -49.03
N SER A 74 -13.97 47.52 -49.94
CA SER A 74 -13.81 48.09 -51.29
C SER A 74 -15.06 47.99 -52.14
N VAL A 75 -15.76 46.85 -52.06
CA VAL A 75 -17.05 46.65 -52.74
C VAL A 75 -18.15 47.54 -52.15
N GLU A 76 -18.17 47.69 -50.81
CA GLU A 76 -19.10 48.63 -50.16
C GLU A 76 -18.87 50.08 -50.59
N SER A 77 -17.57 50.50 -50.61
CA SER A 77 -17.22 51.85 -51.10
C SER A 77 -17.62 52.05 -52.56
N SER A 78 -17.31 51.07 -53.42
CA SER A 78 -17.67 51.14 -54.85
C SER A 78 -19.17 51.16 -55.07
N LEU A 79 -19.92 50.43 -54.26
CA LEU A 79 -21.39 50.38 -54.28
C LEU A 79 -21.98 51.70 -53.75
N ALA A 80 -21.40 52.26 -52.71
CA ALA A 80 -21.78 53.59 -52.15
C ALA A 80 -21.56 54.68 -53.18
N ASP A 81 -20.37 54.66 -53.84
CA ASP A 81 -20.00 55.61 -54.89
C ASP A 81 -20.90 55.51 -56.15
N ALA A 82 -21.31 54.28 -56.49
CA ALA A 82 -22.24 54.02 -57.58
C ALA A 82 -23.69 54.39 -57.24
N LEU A 83 -24.08 54.31 -55.97
CA LEU A 83 -25.40 54.66 -55.48
C LEU A 83 -25.59 56.12 -55.18
N ALA A 84 -24.48 56.92 -54.92
CA ALA A 84 -24.52 58.33 -54.62
C ALA A 84 -25.19 59.16 -55.72
N PRO A 85 -24.89 58.97 -57.02
CA PRO A 85 -25.56 59.75 -58.09
C PRO A 85 -27.05 59.26 -58.29
N LEU A 86 -27.40 58.04 -57.90
CA LEU A 86 -28.75 57.51 -57.98
C LEU A 86 -29.65 58.02 -56.82
N ALA A 87 -29.04 58.34 -55.68
CA ALA A 87 -29.78 58.85 -54.52
C ALA A 87 -30.24 60.34 -54.65
N SER A 88 -29.74 61.05 -55.66
CA SER A 88 -30.05 62.45 -55.91
C SER A 88 -31.19 62.71 -56.92
N SER A 89 -31.82 61.68 -57.43
CA SER A 89 -32.94 61.77 -58.34
C SER A 89 -34.26 61.46 -57.61
N PRO A 90 -35.25 62.43 -57.62
CA PRO A 90 -36.49 62.27 -56.86
C PRO A 90 -37.32 61.06 -57.27
N ASP A 91 -37.26 60.62 -58.54
CA ASP A 91 -37.99 59.40 -59.03
C ASP A 91 -37.37 58.11 -58.60
N LEU A 92 -36.06 58.07 -58.20
CA LEU A 92 -35.35 56.92 -57.72
C LEU A 92 -35.58 56.63 -56.21
N SER A 93 -35.91 57.67 -55.43
CA SER A 93 -36.24 57.54 -54.03
C SER A 93 -37.52 56.77 -53.81
N ASP A 94 -38.52 56.99 -54.66
CA ASP A 94 -39.80 56.23 -54.62
C ASP A 94 -39.67 54.81 -55.09
N LEU A 95 -38.80 54.53 -56.09
CA LEU A 95 -38.46 53.24 -56.57
C LEU A 95 -37.68 52.47 -55.49
N LYS A 96 -36.75 53.10 -54.80
CA LYS A 96 -35.99 52.52 -53.70
C LYS A 96 -36.90 52.14 -52.49
N ALA A 97 -37.80 53.13 -52.14
CA ALA A 97 -38.80 52.90 -51.11
C ALA A 97 -39.77 51.73 -51.44
N LEU A 98 -40.16 51.59 -52.75
CA LEU A 98 -40.95 50.47 -53.20
C LEU A 98 -40.16 49.14 -53.18
N ALA A 99 -38.89 49.16 -53.57
CA ALA A 99 -38.00 47.99 -53.53
C ALA A 99 -37.77 47.53 -52.07
N ASP A 100 -37.54 48.49 -51.15
CA ASP A 100 -37.38 48.17 -49.75
C ASP A 100 -38.64 47.60 -49.10
N ARG A 101 -39.86 48.13 -49.53
CA ARG A 101 -41.14 47.54 -49.11
C ARG A 101 -41.32 46.11 -49.67
N LEU A 102 -40.96 45.88 -50.92
CA LEU A 102 -41.01 44.58 -51.55
C LEU A 102 -40.07 43.57 -50.87
N LEU A 103 -38.84 44.01 -50.54
CA LEU A 103 -37.89 43.19 -49.81
C LEU A 103 -38.37 42.91 -48.38
N ALA A 104 -38.95 43.91 -47.71
CA ALA A 104 -39.53 43.73 -46.37
C ALA A 104 -40.73 42.73 -46.41
N SER A 105 -41.66 42.91 -47.38
CA SER A 105 -42.76 41.97 -47.56
C SER A 105 -42.31 40.57 -47.94
N ARG A 106 -41.23 40.43 -48.71
CA ARG A 106 -40.63 39.15 -49.08
C ARG A 106 -39.99 38.46 -47.90
N ARG A 107 -39.34 39.24 -47.04
CA ARG A 107 -38.79 38.72 -45.75
C ARG A 107 -39.93 38.24 -44.83
N GLU A 108 -40.94 39.09 -44.67
CA GLU A 108 -42.12 38.74 -43.87
C GLU A 108 -42.85 37.52 -44.39
N LEU A 109 -42.97 37.37 -45.73
CA LEU A 109 -43.51 36.14 -46.35
C LEU A 109 -42.62 34.93 -46.09
N ALA A 110 -41.32 35.09 -46.20
CA ALA A 110 -40.37 33.99 -45.90
C ALA A 110 -40.44 33.55 -44.43
N GLU A 111 -40.47 34.52 -43.51
CA GLU A 111 -40.66 34.23 -42.08
C GLU A 111 -42.00 33.55 -41.78
N ARG A 112 -43.10 34.01 -42.39
CA ARG A 112 -44.42 33.34 -42.25
C ARG A 112 -44.45 31.97 -42.88
N GLN A 113 -43.74 31.75 -44.00
CA GLN A 113 -43.62 30.42 -44.59
C GLN A 113 -42.85 29.46 -43.70
N GLU A 114 -41.76 29.95 -43.08
CA GLU A 114 -40.97 29.16 -42.12
C GLU A 114 -41.79 28.86 -40.88
N GLN A 115 -42.54 29.82 -40.34
CA GLN A 115 -43.42 29.63 -39.19
C GLN A 115 -44.56 28.61 -39.52
N LEU A 116 -45.12 28.67 -40.71
CA LEU A 116 -46.13 27.73 -41.16
C LEU A 116 -45.57 26.31 -41.35
N ALA A 117 -44.34 26.21 -41.88
CA ALA A 117 -43.66 24.91 -42.00
C ALA A 117 -43.37 24.30 -40.61
N ALA A 118 -42.88 25.13 -39.68
CA ALA A 118 -42.66 24.71 -38.29
C ALA A 118 -43.99 24.30 -37.61
N ALA A 119 -45.05 25.10 -37.77
CA ALA A 119 -46.37 24.77 -37.21
C ALA A 119 -46.94 23.47 -37.80
N SER A 120 -46.74 23.22 -39.10
CA SER A 120 -47.16 21.99 -39.76
C SER A 120 -46.39 20.77 -39.24
N THR A 121 -45.06 20.91 -39.05
CA THR A 121 -44.24 19.83 -38.45
C THR A 121 -44.65 19.55 -37.02
N ILE A 122 -44.86 20.58 -36.19
CA ILE A 122 -45.37 20.46 -34.82
C ILE A 122 -46.72 19.74 -34.79
N ALA A 123 -47.67 20.17 -35.65
CA ALA A 123 -49.00 19.56 -35.71
C ALA A 123 -48.94 18.09 -36.10
N SER A 124 -48.07 17.73 -37.08
CA SER A 124 -47.88 16.34 -37.51
C SER A 124 -47.24 15.48 -36.41
N LEU A 125 -46.24 16.00 -35.71
CA LEU A 125 -45.60 15.30 -34.60
C LEU A 125 -46.54 15.12 -33.40
N ALA A 126 -47.30 16.16 -33.07
CA ALA A 126 -48.35 16.07 -32.03
C ALA A 126 -49.48 15.10 -32.38
N ALA A 127 -49.86 15.00 -33.66
CA ALA A 127 -50.84 14.03 -34.10
C ALA A 127 -50.30 12.59 -33.97
N ARG A 128 -49.08 12.32 -34.45
CA ARG A 128 -48.42 11.01 -34.30
C ARG A 128 -48.22 10.61 -32.86
N LEU A 129 -47.86 11.57 -31.99
CA LEU A 129 -47.70 11.29 -30.55
C LEU A 129 -49.03 10.93 -29.89
N ARG A 130 -50.14 11.57 -30.28
CA ARG A 130 -51.48 11.22 -29.81
C ARG A 130 -51.94 9.85 -30.33
N GLU A 131 -51.62 9.53 -31.58
CA GLU A 131 -51.90 8.21 -32.18
C GLU A 131 -51.10 7.12 -31.47
N ALA A 132 -49.80 7.37 -31.16
CA ALA A 132 -48.97 6.47 -30.37
C ALA A 132 -49.55 6.22 -28.97
N ARG A 133 -50.08 7.26 -28.29
CA ARG A 133 -50.75 7.12 -26.99
C ARG A 133 -52.09 6.41 -27.05
N ALA A 134 -52.79 6.52 -28.16
CA ALA A 134 -54.09 5.87 -28.35
C ALA A 134 -54.00 4.42 -28.82
N ALA A 135 -52.79 3.95 -29.19
CA ALA A 135 -52.58 2.58 -29.63
C ALA A 135 -52.81 1.59 -28.49
N VAL A 136 -53.60 0.60 -28.73
CA VAL A 136 -54.00 -0.43 -27.74
C VAL A 136 -52.93 -1.48 -27.55
N ASN A 137 -52.12 -1.74 -28.57
CA ASN A 137 -51.09 -2.75 -28.56
C ASN A 137 -49.73 -2.10 -28.19
N PRO A 138 -49.07 -2.53 -27.13
CA PRO A 138 -47.77 -1.96 -26.71
C PRO A 138 -46.67 -2.03 -27.78
N LEU A 139 -46.72 -3.01 -28.68
CA LEU A 139 -45.75 -3.12 -29.77
C LEU A 139 -45.95 -1.97 -30.78
N ASP A 140 -47.19 -1.64 -31.12
CA ASP A 140 -47.46 -0.54 -32.04
C ASP A 140 -47.13 0.82 -31.42
N THR A 141 -47.36 0.96 -30.10
CA THR A 141 -46.95 2.13 -29.32
C THR A 141 -45.42 2.28 -29.29
N ALA A 142 -44.71 1.19 -29.08
CA ALA A 142 -43.24 1.17 -29.04
C ALA A 142 -42.64 1.49 -30.43
N THR A 143 -43.21 0.93 -31.51
CA THR A 143 -42.74 1.24 -32.87
C THR A 143 -43.01 2.69 -33.26
N ALA A 144 -44.19 3.21 -32.94
CA ALA A 144 -44.50 4.61 -33.15
C ALA A 144 -43.60 5.57 -32.33
N ALA A 145 -43.32 5.23 -31.08
CA ALA A 145 -42.41 6.00 -30.23
C ALA A 145 -40.97 5.98 -30.77
N ALA A 146 -40.49 4.83 -31.27
CA ALA A 146 -39.15 4.71 -31.86
C ALA A 146 -39.03 5.48 -33.19
N GLU A 147 -40.08 5.49 -34.02
CA GLU A 147 -40.12 6.28 -35.27
C GLU A 147 -40.18 7.79 -35.01
N LEU A 148 -40.77 8.22 -33.90
CA LEU A 148 -40.83 9.64 -33.52
C LEU A 148 -39.48 10.17 -33.04
N LYS A 149 -38.62 9.35 -32.45
CA LYS A 149 -37.29 9.75 -31.90
C LYS A 149 -36.43 10.49 -32.93
N PRO A 150 -36.10 9.96 -34.11
CA PRO A 150 -35.30 10.66 -35.09
C PRO A 150 -35.98 11.93 -35.61
N LEU A 151 -37.32 11.91 -35.79
CA LEU A 151 -38.04 13.07 -36.25
C LEU A 151 -38.04 14.26 -35.27
N LEU A 152 -38.08 13.97 -33.97
CA LEU A 152 -37.97 15.00 -32.93
C LEU A 152 -36.52 15.56 -32.87
N ILE A 153 -35.50 14.72 -33.02
CA ILE A 153 -34.10 15.14 -33.05
C ILE A 153 -33.81 15.98 -34.30
N ASP A 154 -34.32 15.58 -35.46
CA ASP A 154 -34.12 16.29 -36.71
C ASP A 154 -34.88 17.64 -36.72
N ALA A 155 -36.07 17.69 -36.12
CA ALA A 155 -36.87 18.93 -35.97
C ALA A 155 -36.12 19.92 -35.02
N GLU A 156 -35.52 19.43 -33.96
CA GLU A 156 -34.68 20.22 -33.04
C GLU A 156 -33.42 20.77 -33.73
N ARG A 157 -32.80 19.97 -34.60
CA ARG A 157 -31.62 20.40 -35.40
C ARG A 157 -31.97 21.37 -36.52
N SER A 158 -33.12 21.22 -37.14
CA SER A 158 -33.59 22.10 -38.23
C SER A 158 -33.99 23.49 -37.73
N GLY A 159 -34.41 23.59 -36.44
CA GLY A 159 -34.71 24.89 -35.78
C GLY A 159 -33.48 25.63 -35.22
N SER A 160 -32.27 25.07 -35.33
CA SER A 160 -31.06 25.55 -34.64
C SER A 160 -30.30 26.65 -35.42
N GLY A 161 -30.98 27.53 -36.12
CA GLY A 161 -30.38 28.74 -36.75
C GLY A 161 -30.38 29.99 -35.89
N GLY A 162 -30.96 30.01 -34.70
CA GLY A 162 -31.07 31.17 -33.82
C GLY A 162 -31.52 30.76 -32.41
N GLU A 163 -31.38 31.65 -31.44
CA GLU A 163 -31.67 31.49 -29.99
C GLU A 163 -33.16 31.20 -29.67
N ASP A 164 -34.06 31.08 -30.66
CA ASP A 164 -35.48 30.84 -30.50
C ASP A 164 -35.94 29.50 -31.11
N THR A 165 -35.49 28.39 -30.51
CA THR A 165 -36.18 27.11 -30.70
C THR A 165 -37.60 27.22 -30.10
N PRO A 166 -38.66 26.93 -30.82
CA PRO A 166 -40.02 27.03 -30.27
C PRO A 166 -40.15 26.16 -29.03
N VAL A 167 -40.55 26.74 -27.91
CA VAL A 167 -40.76 26.07 -26.61
C VAL A 167 -41.65 24.81 -26.78
N VAL A 168 -42.48 24.76 -27.80
CA VAL A 168 -43.37 23.66 -28.14
C VAL A 168 -42.59 22.38 -28.52
N PHE A 169 -41.42 22.48 -29.14
CA PHE A 169 -40.59 21.26 -29.40
C PHE A 169 -40.06 20.65 -28.11
N GLY A 170 -39.70 21.49 -27.15
CA GLY A 170 -39.30 21.02 -25.81
C GLY A 170 -40.44 20.31 -25.07
N LEU A 171 -41.67 20.83 -25.22
CA LEU A 171 -42.90 20.19 -24.66
C LEU A 171 -43.21 18.87 -25.35
N LEU A 172 -43.13 18.80 -26.67
CA LEU A 172 -43.35 17.55 -27.41
C LEU A 172 -42.30 16.49 -27.09
N LYS A 173 -41.05 16.91 -26.90
CA LYS A 173 -39.96 16.03 -26.46
C LYS A 173 -40.22 15.50 -25.05
N SER A 174 -40.60 16.37 -24.12
CA SER A 174 -40.97 15.98 -22.76
C SER A 174 -42.18 15.02 -22.74
N ASP A 175 -43.20 15.26 -23.57
CA ASP A 175 -44.35 14.37 -23.72
C ASP A 175 -43.97 13.00 -24.32
N TRP A 176 -43.01 13.00 -25.23
CA TRP A 176 -42.45 11.76 -25.79
C TRP A 176 -41.61 11.01 -24.76
N GLU A 177 -40.73 11.71 -24.02
CA GLU A 177 -39.95 11.11 -22.94
C GLU A 177 -40.85 10.50 -21.86
N GLN A 178 -41.92 11.20 -21.48
CA GLN A 178 -42.92 10.68 -20.54
C GLN A 178 -43.63 9.42 -21.09
N LEU A 179 -44.02 9.40 -22.38
CA LEU A 179 -44.60 8.23 -23.00
C LEU A 179 -43.64 7.02 -22.99
N VAL A 180 -42.37 7.25 -23.31
CA VAL A 180 -41.37 6.20 -23.30
C VAL A 180 -41.12 5.69 -21.87
N ASP A 181 -41.07 6.57 -20.87
CA ASP A 181 -40.94 6.19 -19.47
C ASP A 181 -42.15 5.39 -18.97
N GLU A 182 -43.38 5.81 -19.30
CA GLU A 182 -44.61 5.08 -18.97
C GLU A 182 -44.63 3.68 -19.61
N LEU A 183 -44.22 3.58 -20.88
CA LEU A 183 -44.08 2.30 -21.58
C LEU A 183 -43.00 1.43 -20.94
N GLN A 184 -41.82 1.98 -20.68
CA GLN A 184 -40.69 1.26 -20.08
C GLN A 184 -41.08 0.66 -18.74
N VAL A 185 -41.68 1.46 -17.84
CA VAL A 185 -42.14 1.01 -16.54
C VAL A 185 -43.26 -0.01 -16.62
N GLY A 186 -44.26 0.25 -17.50
CA GLY A 186 -45.39 -0.66 -17.69
C GLY A 186 -44.98 -2.02 -18.28
N LEU A 187 -44.10 -2.01 -19.29
CA LEU A 187 -43.59 -3.24 -19.91
C LEU A 187 -42.67 -4.02 -18.95
N ALA A 188 -41.78 -3.33 -18.21
CA ALA A 188 -40.94 -3.98 -17.22
C ALA A 188 -41.76 -4.65 -16.11
N LYS A 189 -42.83 -4.02 -15.66
CA LYS A 189 -43.79 -4.60 -14.71
C LYS A 189 -44.50 -5.83 -15.28
N ASN A 190 -44.96 -5.78 -16.53
CA ASN A 190 -45.55 -6.93 -17.21
C ASN A 190 -44.58 -8.11 -17.31
N VAL A 191 -43.32 -7.84 -17.61
CA VAL A 191 -42.28 -8.88 -17.67
C VAL A 191 -42.04 -9.48 -16.28
N GLU A 192 -42.05 -8.67 -15.20
CA GLU A 192 -41.93 -9.13 -13.82
C GLU A 192 -43.15 -10.00 -13.41
N GLU A 193 -44.39 -9.59 -13.78
CA GLU A 193 -45.63 -10.32 -13.50
C GLU A 193 -45.76 -11.67 -14.23
N CYS A 194 -44.99 -11.86 -15.32
CA CYS A 194 -44.87 -13.15 -16.00
C CYS A 194 -43.98 -14.16 -15.23
N MET A 195 -43.31 -13.73 -14.16
CA MET A 195 -42.39 -14.56 -13.38
C MET A 195 -42.73 -14.53 -11.90
N GLU A 196 -43.02 -15.68 -11.33
CA GLU A 196 -43.31 -15.86 -9.92
C GLU A 196 -42.12 -16.54 -9.21
N PHE A 197 -41.50 -15.82 -8.28
CA PHE A 197 -40.39 -16.34 -7.45
C PHE A 197 -40.94 -16.79 -6.11
N SER A 198 -40.53 -17.99 -5.66
CA SER A 198 -40.86 -18.45 -4.31
C SER A 198 -40.21 -17.55 -3.23
N PRO A 199 -40.94 -17.15 -2.18
CA PRO A 199 -40.40 -16.36 -1.07
C PRO A 199 -39.25 -17.04 -0.35
N GLU A 200 -39.25 -18.38 -0.29
CA GLU A 200 -38.21 -19.20 0.30
C GLU A 200 -36.95 -19.37 -0.59
N GLY A 201 -37.03 -18.90 -1.85
CA GLY A 201 -35.99 -19.07 -2.87
C GLY A 201 -35.99 -20.46 -3.49
N GLY A 202 -35.16 -20.65 -4.51
CA GLY A 202 -34.97 -21.95 -5.17
C GLY A 202 -36.03 -22.36 -6.18
N LYS A 203 -37.13 -21.56 -6.40
CA LYS A 203 -38.16 -21.91 -7.38
C LYS A 203 -38.59 -20.66 -8.12
N VAL A 204 -38.72 -20.78 -9.45
CA VAL A 204 -39.30 -19.75 -10.30
C VAL A 204 -40.28 -20.40 -11.28
N VAL A 205 -41.45 -19.80 -11.45
CA VAL A 205 -42.47 -20.17 -12.42
C VAL A 205 -42.50 -19.10 -13.49
N VAL A 206 -42.25 -19.46 -14.73
CA VAL A 206 -42.32 -18.56 -15.88
C VAL A 206 -43.59 -18.89 -16.67
N SER A 207 -44.45 -17.89 -16.85
CA SER A 207 -45.68 -17.97 -17.66
C SER A 207 -45.59 -17.03 -18.86
N THR A 208 -46.17 -17.42 -19.96
CA THR A 208 -46.19 -16.60 -21.18
C THR A 208 -47.12 -15.38 -21.03
N THR A 209 -48.02 -15.39 -20.04
CA THR A 209 -49.00 -14.34 -19.74
C THR A 209 -48.93 -13.97 -18.27
N PRO A 210 -49.09 -12.69 -17.90
CA PRO A 210 -49.08 -12.25 -16.52
C PRO A 210 -50.23 -12.86 -15.73
N ARG A 211 -49.92 -13.47 -14.57
CA ARG A 211 -50.90 -14.06 -13.65
C ARG A 211 -51.42 -12.96 -12.72
N GLY A 212 -52.64 -12.56 -12.86
CA GLY A 212 -53.26 -11.61 -11.92
C GLY A 212 -54.09 -10.50 -12.55
N CYS A 213 -54.11 -10.34 -13.86
CA CYS A 213 -55.00 -9.41 -14.54
C CYS A 213 -56.41 -9.96 -14.63
N SER A 214 -57.29 -9.45 -13.75
CA SER A 214 -58.76 -9.80 -13.75
C SER A 214 -59.51 -9.32 -14.98
N SER A 215 -58.92 -8.48 -15.81
CA SER A 215 -59.57 -7.99 -17.06
C SER A 215 -58.82 -8.54 -18.27
N ARG A 216 -59.47 -9.47 -18.98
CA ARG A 216 -58.99 -10.15 -20.19
C ARG A 216 -58.69 -9.25 -21.41
N ALA A 217 -58.85 -7.93 -21.31
CA ALA A 217 -58.80 -7.05 -22.48
C ALA A 217 -57.40 -6.59 -22.91
N HIS A 218 -56.35 -6.66 -22.05
CA HIS A 218 -55.01 -6.12 -22.39
C HIS A 218 -53.86 -6.94 -21.81
N VAL A 219 -53.91 -8.27 -21.93
CA VAL A 219 -52.80 -9.14 -21.46
C VAL A 219 -51.68 -9.13 -22.47
N VAL A 220 -50.56 -8.48 -22.13
CA VAL A 220 -49.33 -8.45 -22.95
C VAL A 220 -48.53 -9.72 -22.72
N LYS A 221 -48.28 -10.49 -23.76
CA LYS A 221 -47.47 -11.71 -23.69
C LYS A 221 -45.97 -11.34 -23.48
N LEU A 222 -45.24 -12.14 -22.72
CA LEU A 222 -43.82 -11.95 -22.44
C LEU A 222 -42.98 -11.64 -23.70
N PRO A 223 -43.11 -12.39 -24.85
CA PRO A 223 -42.30 -12.05 -26.03
C PRO A 223 -42.63 -10.68 -26.62
N VAL A 224 -43.91 -10.27 -26.59
CA VAL A 224 -44.34 -8.96 -27.09
C VAL A 224 -43.80 -7.83 -26.20
N ALA A 225 -43.79 -8.02 -24.89
CA ALA A 225 -43.25 -7.04 -23.96
C ALA A 225 -41.75 -6.86 -24.15
N LEU A 226 -40.98 -7.95 -24.30
CA LEU A 226 -39.53 -7.90 -24.55
C LEU A 226 -39.19 -7.29 -25.90
N GLN A 227 -39.99 -7.60 -26.95
CA GLN A 227 -39.80 -7.02 -28.27
C GLN A 227 -40.09 -5.51 -28.26
N ALA A 228 -41.14 -5.07 -27.56
CA ALA A 228 -41.43 -3.66 -27.39
C ALA A 228 -40.34 -2.91 -26.65
N LEU A 229 -39.76 -3.51 -25.59
CA LEU A 229 -38.60 -2.97 -24.86
C LEU A 229 -37.34 -2.90 -25.74
N GLU A 230 -37.11 -3.88 -26.63
CA GLU A 230 -36.02 -3.82 -27.61
C GLU A 230 -36.19 -2.66 -28.59
N ILE A 231 -37.40 -2.42 -29.08
CA ILE A 231 -37.69 -1.33 -30.03
C ILE A 231 -37.45 0.04 -29.44
N ILE A 232 -37.78 0.27 -28.16
CA ILE A 232 -37.57 1.55 -27.49
C ILE A 232 -36.15 1.68 -26.90
N ASP A 233 -35.25 0.70 -27.13
CA ASP A 233 -33.86 0.67 -26.62
C ASP A 233 -33.79 0.62 -25.08
N ALA A 234 -34.79 0.04 -24.41
CA ALA A 234 -34.94 -0.08 -22.97
C ALA A 234 -34.86 -1.54 -22.46
N LEU A 235 -34.34 -2.45 -23.29
CA LEU A 235 -34.26 -3.87 -22.97
C LEU A 235 -33.48 -4.17 -21.71
N ASP A 236 -32.31 -3.48 -21.52
CA ASP A 236 -31.47 -3.64 -20.34
C ASP A 236 -32.20 -3.26 -19.04
N TYR A 237 -33.09 -2.24 -19.10
CA TYR A 237 -33.93 -1.85 -17.96
C TYR A 237 -34.96 -2.92 -17.61
N GLY A 238 -35.69 -3.43 -18.60
CA GLY A 238 -36.67 -4.49 -18.37
C GLY A 238 -36.08 -5.80 -17.89
N MET A 239 -34.85 -6.12 -18.35
CA MET A 239 -34.13 -7.32 -17.94
C MET A 239 -33.44 -7.19 -16.57
N ALA A 240 -33.14 -5.97 -16.12
CA ALA A 240 -32.36 -5.75 -14.88
C ALA A 240 -33.05 -6.35 -13.63
N LYS A 241 -34.38 -6.14 -13.52
CA LYS A 241 -35.16 -6.67 -12.39
C LYS A 241 -35.20 -8.20 -12.39
N ILE A 242 -35.38 -8.80 -13.56
CA ILE A 242 -35.36 -10.26 -13.74
C ILE A 242 -33.97 -10.82 -13.40
N ALA A 243 -32.94 -10.18 -13.94
CA ALA A 243 -31.55 -10.55 -13.65
C ALA A 243 -31.25 -10.54 -12.14
N ASP A 244 -31.72 -9.51 -11.44
CA ASP A 244 -31.54 -9.41 -9.98
C ASP A 244 -32.31 -10.52 -9.22
N LEU A 245 -33.54 -10.77 -9.58
CA LEU A 245 -34.37 -11.82 -8.97
C LEU A 245 -33.84 -13.22 -9.27
N MET A 246 -33.44 -13.49 -10.52
CA MET A 246 -32.82 -14.75 -10.92
C MET A 246 -31.46 -14.96 -10.19
N MET A 247 -30.68 -13.91 -10.08
CA MET A 247 -29.45 -13.96 -9.30
C MET A 247 -29.73 -14.33 -7.84
N LYS A 248 -30.64 -13.60 -7.19
CA LYS A 248 -30.92 -13.75 -5.76
C LYS A 248 -31.55 -15.09 -5.41
N HIS A 249 -32.59 -15.51 -6.16
CA HIS A 249 -33.42 -16.65 -5.77
C HIS A 249 -32.97 -17.98 -6.39
N ILE A 250 -32.25 -17.96 -7.52
CA ILE A 250 -31.87 -19.17 -8.27
C ILE A 250 -30.35 -19.36 -8.34
N LEU A 251 -29.64 -18.38 -8.92
CA LEU A 251 -28.19 -18.55 -9.21
C LEU A 251 -27.33 -18.55 -7.95
N VAL A 252 -27.57 -17.66 -6.98
CA VAL A 252 -26.81 -17.65 -5.73
C VAL A 252 -27.01 -18.96 -4.95
N PRO A 253 -28.23 -19.47 -4.71
CA PRO A 253 -28.43 -20.79 -4.10
C PRO A 253 -27.79 -21.94 -4.89
N ALA A 254 -27.89 -21.92 -6.24
CA ALA A 254 -27.31 -22.97 -7.09
C ALA A 254 -25.78 -22.98 -7.08
N ILE A 255 -25.13 -21.82 -6.86
CA ILE A 255 -23.66 -21.71 -6.80
C ILE A 255 -23.15 -21.96 -5.38
N SER A 256 -23.81 -21.37 -4.37
CA SER A 256 -23.32 -21.42 -2.98
C SER A 256 -23.50 -22.79 -2.32
N ASN A 257 -24.56 -23.54 -2.69
CA ASN A 257 -24.88 -24.83 -2.10
C ASN A 257 -24.37 -25.98 -2.96
N ARG A 258 -23.54 -26.87 -2.38
CA ARG A 258 -22.92 -27.98 -3.10
C ARG A 258 -23.89 -29.15 -3.41
N HIS A 259 -24.86 -29.40 -2.53
CA HIS A 259 -25.79 -30.54 -2.59
C HIS A 259 -27.15 -30.17 -3.16
N VAL A 260 -27.17 -29.43 -4.27
CA VAL A 260 -28.39 -28.96 -4.90
C VAL A 260 -28.41 -29.37 -6.34
N ALA A 261 -29.59 -29.85 -6.82
CA ALA A 261 -29.87 -30.14 -8.22
C ALA A 261 -30.83 -29.10 -8.79
N VAL A 262 -30.71 -28.86 -10.09
CA VAL A 262 -31.61 -28.01 -10.87
C VAL A 262 -32.57 -28.93 -11.66
N SER A 263 -33.86 -28.75 -11.49
CA SER A 263 -34.90 -29.45 -12.27
C SER A 263 -35.80 -28.47 -13.00
N VAL A 264 -36.18 -28.84 -14.21
CA VAL A 264 -37.10 -28.06 -15.06
C VAL A 264 -38.33 -28.91 -15.33
N GLU A 265 -39.49 -28.43 -14.91
CA GLU A 265 -40.78 -29.09 -15.13
C GLU A 265 -41.65 -28.20 -16.02
N VAL A 266 -42.24 -28.79 -17.06
CA VAL A 266 -43.20 -28.09 -17.91
C VAL A 266 -44.59 -28.47 -17.40
N LEU A 267 -45.32 -27.51 -16.85
CA LEU A 267 -46.69 -27.71 -16.42
C LEU A 267 -47.61 -27.48 -17.62
N GLU A 268 -48.16 -28.57 -18.20
CA GLU A 268 -49.23 -28.54 -19.19
C GLU A 268 -50.58 -28.43 -18.45
N GLU A 269 -50.99 -27.25 -18.07
CA GLU A 269 -52.38 -27.00 -17.67
C GLU A 269 -53.20 -26.89 -18.95
N GLY A 270 -54.16 -27.75 -19.17
CA GLY A 270 -55.02 -27.99 -20.35
C GLY A 270 -55.61 -26.80 -21.13
N GLY A 271 -54.81 -25.78 -21.41
CA GLY A 271 -55.09 -24.55 -22.15
C GLY A 271 -53.89 -24.05 -22.95
N PRO A 272 -54.05 -22.98 -23.73
CA PRO A 272 -52.97 -22.42 -24.57
C PRO A 272 -51.84 -21.74 -23.75
N GLU A 273 -51.85 -21.84 -22.43
CA GLU A 273 -50.88 -21.22 -21.51
C GLU A 273 -49.90 -22.26 -21.02
N HIS A 274 -48.67 -22.18 -21.48
CA HIS A 274 -47.55 -23.01 -20.96
C HIS A 274 -46.87 -22.31 -19.80
N SER A 275 -46.90 -22.92 -18.62
CA SER A 275 -46.11 -22.50 -17.46
C SER A 275 -44.97 -23.46 -17.29
N VAL A 276 -43.74 -22.92 -17.11
CA VAL A 276 -42.52 -23.73 -16.90
C VAL A 276 -41.94 -23.38 -15.55
N VAL A 277 -41.62 -24.41 -14.80
CA VAL A 277 -41.06 -24.29 -13.45
C VAL A 277 -39.61 -24.70 -13.45
N LEU A 278 -38.76 -23.83 -12.96
CA LEU A 278 -37.40 -24.15 -12.59
C LEU A 278 -37.30 -24.25 -11.07
N SER A 279 -36.82 -25.38 -10.57
CA SER A 279 -36.59 -25.58 -9.14
C SER A 279 -35.17 -25.97 -8.85
N VAL A 280 -34.64 -25.43 -7.75
CA VAL A 280 -33.33 -25.67 -7.19
C VAL A 280 -33.51 -26.27 -5.81
N GLY A 281 -33.37 -27.57 -5.68
CA GLY A 281 -33.68 -28.31 -4.47
C GLY A 281 -32.55 -29.25 -4.04
N PRO A 282 -32.57 -29.74 -2.78
CA PRO A 282 -31.56 -30.68 -2.30
C PRO A 282 -31.58 -31.99 -3.10
N SER A 283 -30.42 -32.54 -3.39
CA SER A 283 -30.26 -33.82 -4.08
C SER A 283 -29.32 -34.73 -3.27
N GLU A 284 -29.77 -35.94 -2.99
CA GLU A 284 -29.02 -36.97 -2.25
C GLU A 284 -28.05 -37.76 -3.14
N GLU A 285 -28.13 -37.65 -4.47
CA GLU A 285 -27.38 -38.51 -5.42
C GLU A 285 -26.07 -37.88 -5.97
N LEU A 286 -25.78 -36.63 -5.70
CA LEU A 286 -24.62 -35.95 -6.30
C LEU A 286 -23.33 -36.29 -5.55
N LYS A 287 -22.48 -37.13 -6.14
CA LYS A 287 -21.08 -37.28 -5.76
C LYS A 287 -20.36 -35.93 -5.95
N ASP A 288 -19.68 -35.52 -4.89
CA ASP A 288 -18.90 -34.27 -4.90
C ASP A 288 -17.69 -34.44 -5.85
N ASN A 289 -17.85 -34.00 -7.09
CA ASN A 289 -16.75 -33.96 -8.06
C ASN A 289 -15.88 -32.73 -7.77
N LYS A 290 -14.61 -32.99 -7.46
CA LYS A 290 -13.61 -31.94 -7.15
C LYS A 290 -13.32 -31.03 -8.34
N ASP A 291 -13.64 -31.41 -9.56
CA ASP A 291 -13.39 -30.71 -10.83
C ASP A 291 -14.39 -29.60 -11.14
N GLY A 292 -15.45 -29.42 -10.35
CA GLY A 292 -16.49 -28.43 -10.54
C GLY A 292 -17.50 -28.73 -11.66
N SER A 293 -17.44 -29.87 -12.32
CA SER A 293 -18.32 -30.23 -13.45
C SER A 293 -19.80 -30.18 -13.05
N ASN A 294 -20.15 -30.61 -11.85
CA ASN A 294 -21.52 -30.57 -11.31
C ASN A 294 -22.01 -29.12 -11.09
N LEU A 295 -21.13 -28.22 -10.62
CA LEU A 295 -21.45 -26.82 -10.46
C LEU A 295 -21.70 -26.16 -11.81
N TYR A 296 -20.82 -26.39 -12.77
CA TYR A 296 -20.92 -25.85 -14.11
C TYR A 296 -22.16 -26.36 -14.85
N SER A 297 -22.49 -27.65 -14.69
CA SER A 297 -23.73 -28.24 -15.25
C SER A 297 -24.98 -27.55 -14.72
N ARG A 298 -25.05 -27.32 -13.40
CA ARG A 298 -26.17 -26.60 -12.78
C ARG A 298 -26.34 -25.18 -13.33
N ILE A 299 -25.25 -24.44 -13.43
CA ILE A 299 -25.26 -23.08 -13.97
C ILE A 299 -25.72 -23.11 -15.46
N ILE A 300 -25.19 -24.06 -16.24
CA ILE A 300 -25.60 -24.26 -17.64
C ILE A 300 -27.09 -24.54 -17.75
N ASP A 301 -27.65 -25.39 -16.89
CA ASP A 301 -29.08 -25.75 -16.98
C ASP A 301 -29.96 -24.56 -16.59
N VAL A 302 -29.55 -23.73 -15.62
CA VAL A 302 -30.25 -22.46 -15.34
C VAL A 302 -30.16 -21.50 -16.54
N ILE A 303 -29.00 -21.36 -17.15
CA ILE A 303 -28.80 -20.47 -18.31
C ILE A 303 -29.57 -21.00 -19.52
N LYS A 304 -29.61 -22.30 -19.77
CA LYS A 304 -30.44 -22.90 -20.81
C LYS A 304 -31.95 -22.59 -20.61
N PHE A 305 -32.39 -22.69 -19.35
CA PHE A 305 -33.75 -22.32 -19.00
C PHE A 305 -34.03 -20.85 -19.35
N VAL A 306 -33.14 -19.94 -18.95
CA VAL A 306 -33.26 -18.50 -19.27
C VAL A 306 -33.27 -18.28 -20.78
N CYS A 307 -32.33 -18.87 -21.51
CA CYS A 307 -32.21 -18.73 -22.96
C CYS A 307 -33.50 -19.23 -23.68
N LYS A 308 -34.05 -20.35 -23.24
CA LYS A 308 -35.20 -21.00 -23.91
C LYS A 308 -36.53 -20.38 -23.53
N PHE A 309 -36.79 -20.12 -22.25
CA PHE A 309 -38.12 -19.76 -21.76
C PHE A 309 -38.29 -18.27 -21.43
N ILE A 310 -37.19 -17.54 -21.14
CA ILE A 310 -37.24 -16.10 -20.89
C ILE A 310 -36.83 -15.32 -22.13
N CYS A 311 -35.69 -15.64 -22.71
CA CYS A 311 -35.14 -14.95 -23.88
C CYS A 311 -35.62 -15.51 -25.21
N MET A 312 -36.43 -16.58 -25.23
CA MET A 312 -37.02 -17.21 -26.44
C MET A 312 -36.01 -17.42 -27.57
N GLU A 313 -34.77 -17.82 -27.22
CA GLU A 313 -33.63 -18.05 -28.12
C GLU A 313 -33.20 -16.82 -28.96
N ASN A 314 -33.68 -15.62 -28.59
CA ASN A 314 -33.26 -14.38 -29.24
C ASN A 314 -31.86 -13.98 -28.71
N SER A 315 -30.87 -13.94 -29.61
CA SER A 315 -29.48 -13.66 -29.26
C SER A 315 -29.24 -12.30 -28.59
N LYS A 316 -30.00 -11.26 -28.96
CA LYS A 316 -29.91 -9.93 -28.36
C LYS A 316 -30.41 -9.92 -26.92
N TRP A 317 -31.50 -10.62 -26.63
CA TRP A 317 -32.08 -10.72 -25.29
C TRP A 317 -31.19 -11.54 -24.38
N VAL A 318 -30.61 -12.63 -24.90
CA VAL A 318 -29.58 -13.42 -24.17
C VAL A 318 -28.35 -12.58 -23.83
N GLN A 319 -27.87 -11.77 -24.78
CA GLN A 319 -26.70 -10.91 -24.53
C GLN A 319 -26.99 -9.80 -23.51
N SER A 320 -28.17 -9.17 -23.54
CA SER A 320 -28.60 -8.19 -22.55
C SER A 320 -28.65 -8.82 -21.15
N PHE A 321 -29.26 -9.99 -21.00
CA PHE A 321 -29.28 -10.73 -19.74
C PHE A 321 -27.88 -11.13 -19.28
N ALA A 322 -27.03 -11.60 -20.19
CA ALA A 322 -25.68 -12.00 -19.90
C ALA A 322 -24.82 -10.83 -19.43
N LYS A 323 -24.93 -9.66 -20.08
CA LYS A 323 -24.23 -8.44 -19.69
C LYS A 323 -24.51 -8.02 -18.24
N LEU A 324 -25.75 -8.22 -17.79
CA LEU A 324 -26.18 -7.87 -16.43
C LEU A 324 -25.79 -8.93 -15.38
N THR A 325 -25.72 -10.20 -15.77
CA THR A 325 -25.56 -11.32 -14.83
C THR A 325 -24.16 -11.93 -14.82
N TRP A 326 -23.46 -11.99 -15.94
CA TRP A 326 -22.17 -12.66 -16.07
C TRP A 326 -21.08 -12.12 -15.12
N PRO A 327 -20.92 -10.80 -14.93
CA PRO A 327 -19.93 -10.30 -13.97
C PRO A 327 -20.17 -10.84 -12.57
N ARG A 328 -21.42 -10.92 -12.13
CA ARG A 328 -21.82 -11.43 -10.81
C ARG A 328 -21.66 -12.96 -10.71
N ILE A 329 -22.05 -13.69 -11.75
CA ILE A 329 -21.90 -15.16 -11.81
C ILE A 329 -20.42 -15.51 -11.75
N SER A 330 -19.57 -14.84 -12.53
CA SER A 330 -18.13 -15.11 -12.54
C SER A 330 -17.49 -14.84 -11.19
N ASP A 331 -17.86 -13.72 -10.52
CA ASP A 331 -17.34 -13.39 -9.18
C ASP A 331 -17.80 -14.41 -8.12
N LEU A 332 -19.05 -14.87 -8.19
CA LEU A 332 -19.55 -15.91 -7.29
C LEU A 332 -18.84 -17.24 -7.49
N VAL A 333 -18.63 -17.66 -8.74
CA VAL A 333 -17.89 -18.91 -9.06
C VAL A 333 -16.46 -18.83 -8.57
N ILE A 334 -15.79 -17.69 -8.79
CA ILE A 334 -14.44 -17.45 -8.28
C ILE A 334 -14.42 -17.54 -6.76
N THR A 335 -15.32 -16.86 -6.07
CA THR A 335 -15.34 -16.77 -4.60
C THR A 335 -15.74 -18.10 -3.94
N HIS A 336 -16.78 -18.75 -4.43
CA HIS A 336 -17.37 -19.92 -3.78
C HIS A 336 -16.70 -21.25 -4.18
N PHE A 337 -16.13 -21.31 -5.39
CA PHE A 337 -15.54 -22.53 -5.92
C PHE A 337 -14.06 -22.39 -6.26
N LEU A 338 -13.68 -21.57 -7.24
CA LEU A 338 -12.30 -21.54 -7.75
C LEU A 338 -11.27 -21.15 -6.71
N SER A 339 -11.53 -20.12 -5.90
CA SER A 339 -10.63 -19.69 -4.82
C SER A 339 -10.42 -20.77 -3.76
N LYS A 340 -11.44 -21.62 -3.49
CA LYS A 340 -11.34 -22.73 -2.56
C LYS A 340 -10.70 -23.98 -3.19
N ALA A 341 -10.80 -24.10 -4.51
CA ALA A 341 -10.20 -25.20 -5.27
C ALA A 341 -8.70 -25.00 -5.49
N VAL A 342 -8.15 -23.78 -5.33
CA VAL A 342 -6.71 -23.52 -5.42
C VAL A 342 -5.97 -24.44 -4.45
N PRO A 343 -5.02 -25.25 -4.92
CA PRO A 343 -4.32 -26.24 -4.10
C PRO A 343 -3.53 -25.60 -2.95
N ASN A 344 -3.38 -26.37 -1.85
CA ASN A 344 -2.54 -25.96 -0.73
C ASN A 344 -1.07 -26.40 -0.89
N GLU A 345 -0.81 -27.34 -1.80
CA GLU A 345 0.49 -27.95 -2.05
C GLU A 345 0.84 -27.87 -3.54
N ALA A 346 2.09 -27.58 -3.85
CA ALA A 346 2.55 -27.47 -5.25
C ALA A 346 2.37 -28.77 -6.05
N SER A 347 2.47 -29.94 -5.38
CA SER A 347 2.25 -31.26 -6.00
C SER A 347 0.83 -31.44 -6.54
N LYS A 348 -0.15 -30.79 -5.94
CA LYS A 348 -1.56 -30.84 -6.35
C LYS A 348 -1.95 -29.85 -7.46
N LEU A 349 -1.01 -29.02 -7.92
CA LEU A 349 -1.22 -28.15 -9.08
C LEU A 349 -1.49 -28.96 -10.37
N ILE A 350 -0.95 -30.16 -10.46
CA ILE A 350 -1.21 -31.07 -11.59
C ILE A 350 -2.67 -31.54 -11.59
N GLU A 351 -3.22 -31.87 -10.42
CA GLU A 351 -4.64 -32.27 -10.27
C GLU A 351 -5.60 -31.11 -10.61
N PHE A 352 -5.15 -29.85 -10.45
CA PHE A 352 -5.93 -28.67 -10.78
C PHE A 352 -6.16 -28.50 -12.29
N GLN A 353 -5.40 -29.20 -13.15
CA GLN A 353 -5.58 -29.15 -14.59
C GLN A 353 -6.99 -29.68 -15.03
N ASP A 354 -7.59 -30.55 -14.25
CA ASP A 354 -8.97 -30.99 -14.51
C ASP A 354 -9.97 -29.85 -14.30
N VAL A 355 -9.74 -29.00 -13.28
CA VAL A 355 -10.55 -27.78 -13.05
C VAL A 355 -10.33 -26.76 -14.19
N VAL A 356 -9.09 -26.62 -14.69
CA VAL A 356 -8.77 -25.76 -15.84
C VAL A 356 -9.59 -26.19 -17.06
N ARG A 357 -9.56 -27.47 -17.38
CA ARG A 357 -10.26 -28.06 -18.52
C ARG A 357 -11.77 -27.88 -18.37
N SER A 358 -12.35 -28.25 -17.23
CA SER A 358 -13.80 -28.11 -16.96
C SER A 358 -14.27 -26.65 -17.05
N THR A 359 -13.43 -25.69 -16.59
CA THR A 359 -13.71 -24.27 -16.67
C THR A 359 -13.70 -23.76 -18.12
N ALA A 360 -12.71 -24.19 -18.91
CA ALA A 360 -12.63 -23.84 -20.32
C ALA A 360 -13.82 -24.43 -21.13
N GLU A 361 -14.21 -25.69 -20.85
CA GLU A 361 -15.37 -26.31 -21.45
C GLU A 361 -16.67 -25.57 -21.09
N PHE A 362 -16.80 -25.14 -19.83
CA PHE A 362 -17.94 -24.36 -19.35
C PHE A 362 -18.07 -23.03 -20.10
N GLU A 363 -17.01 -22.23 -20.18
CA GLU A 363 -17.05 -20.96 -20.92
C GLU A 363 -17.29 -21.16 -22.42
N ASN A 364 -16.71 -22.20 -23.03
CA ASN A 364 -16.96 -22.54 -24.43
C ASN A 364 -18.44 -22.91 -24.67
N LYS A 365 -19.06 -23.61 -23.73
CA LYS A 365 -20.49 -23.95 -23.81
C LYS A 365 -21.35 -22.70 -23.66
N LEU A 366 -20.98 -21.73 -22.82
CA LEU A 366 -21.67 -20.44 -22.73
C LEU A 366 -21.54 -19.61 -24.03
N ARG A 367 -20.36 -19.66 -24.68
CA ARG A 367 -20.15 -19.04 -26.00
C ARG A 367 -21.02 -19.69 -27.08
N SER A 368 -21.13 -21.01 -27.08
CA SER A 368 -22.02 -21.72 -28.02
C SER A 368 -23.50 -21.37 -27.87
N MET A 369 -23.89 -20.93 -26.66
CA MET A 369 -25.27 -20.45 -26.36
C MET A 369 -25.46 -18.94 -26.59
N THR A 370 -24.50 -18.25 -27.20
CA THR A 370 -24.47 -16.78 -27.40
C THR A 370 -24.55 -15.97 -26.09
N PHE A 371 -24.37 -16.62 -24.95
CA PHE A 371 -24.38 -15.98 -23.65
C PHE A 371 -23.09 -15.17 -23.41
N LEU A 372 -21.95 -15.64 -23.93
CA LEU A 372 -20.66 -14.91 -23.91
C LEU A 372 -20.27 -14.54 -25.33
N LEU A 373 -19.78 -13.32 -25.50
CA LEU A 373 -19.19 -12.87 -26.76
C LEU A 373 -17.82 -13.54 -27.02
N PRO A 374 -17.39 -13.69 -28.28
CA PRO A 374 -16.11 -14.33 -28.60
C PRO A 374 -14.88 -13.53 -28.17
N ASP A 375 -15.05 -12.30 -27.64
CA ASP A 375 -13.95 -11.45 -27.21
C ASP A 375 -13.28 -12.02 -25.94
N ARG A 376 -11.91 -12.00 -25.93
CA ARG A 376 -11.09 -12.51 -24.82
C ARG A 376 -11.32 -11.83 -23.45
N LYS A 377 -11.96 -10.66 -23.44
CA LYS A 377 -12.22 -9.90 -22.20
C LYS A 377 -13.29 -10.53 -21.31
N ASP A 378 -14.14 -11.38 -21.85
CA ASP A 378 -15.25 -12.02 -21.11
C ASP A 378 -14.85 -13.35 -20.44
N GLY A 379 -13.66 -13.87 -20.73
CA GLY A 379 -13.12 -15.12 -20.15
C GLY A 379 -12.52 -14.96 -18.75
N LYS A 380 -13.24 -14.34 -17.82
CA LYS A 380 -12.74 -14.10 -16.44
C LYS A 380 -12.39 -15.36 -15.68
N LEU A 381 -13.15 -16.45 -15.87
CA LEU A 381 -12.91 -17.72 -15.17
C LEU A 381 -11.67 -18.41 -15.74
N THR A 382 -11.53 -18.48 -17.05
CA THR A 382 -10.35 -19.05 -17.70
C THR A 382 -9.09 -18.25 -17.32
N GLN A 383 -9.17 -16.93 -17.31
CA GLN A 383 -8.06 -16.08 -16.88
C GLN A 383 -7.66 -16.35 -15.42
N PHE A 384 -8.63 -16.46 -14.51
CA PHE A 384 -8.36 -16.80 -13.10
C PHE A 384 -7.67 -18.16 -12.96
N VAL A 385 -8.11 -19.14 -13.72
CA VAL A 385 -7.58 -20.50 -13.66
C VAL A 385 -6.21 -20.61 -14.32
N ASP A 386 -5.95 -19.87 -15.38
CA ASP A 386 -4.62 -19.75 -16.00
C ASP A 386 -3.59 -19.11 -15.06
N ASP A 387 -4.06 -18.21 -14.18
CA ASP A 387 -3.23 -17.56 -13.16
C ASP A 387 -3.21 -18.32 -11.81
N VAL A 388 -3.61 -19.59 -11.79
CA VAL A 388 -3.68 -20.39 -10.54
C VAL A 388 -2.37 -20.44 -9.76
N GLU A 389 -1.24 -20.50 -10.47
CA GLU A 389 0.09 -20.48 -9.83
C GLU A 389 0.28 -19.17 -9.03
N VAL A 390 -0.17 -18.05 -9.57
CA VAL A 390 -0.08 -16.75 -8.88
C VAL A 390 -1.01 -16.73 -7.67
N HIS A 391 -2.24 -17.23 -7.83
CA HIS A 391 -3.20 -17.31 -6.71
C HIS A 391 -2.70 -18.24 -5.60
N PHE A 392 -2.10 -19.36 -5.96
CA PHE A 392 -1.43 -20.27 -5.02
C PHE A 392 -0.31 -19.56 -4.27
N ALA A 393 0.56 -18.87 -5.00
CA ALA A 393 1.69 -18.15 -4.43
C ALA A 393 1.26 -17.02 -3.48
N VAL A 394 0.26 -16.21 -3.87
CA VAL A 394 -0.31 -15.15 -3.02
C VAL A 394 -0.95 -15.72 -1.75
N ARG A 395 -1.68 -16.82 -1.87
CA ARG A 395 -2.26 -17.51 -0.71
C ARG A 395 -1.17 -18.01 0.24
N LYS A 396 -0.12 -18.65 -0.30
CA LYS A 396 1.03 -19.11 0.49
C LYS A 396 1.78 -17.98 1.15
N ARG A 397 1.98 -16.87 0.43
CA ARG A 397 2.53 -15.65 1.02
C ARG A 397 1.71 -15.19 2.22
N SER A 398 0.38 -15.13 2.09
CA SER A 398 -0.50 -14.77 3.21
C SER A 398 -0.40 -15.73 4.39
N GLU A 399 -0.33 -17.05 4.14
CA GLU A 399 -0.13 -18.07 5.19
C GLU A 399 1.21 -17.90 5.91
N ILE A 400 2.30 -17.61 5.16
CA ILE A 400 3.63 -17.34 5.71
C ILE A 400 3.60 -16.10 6.61
N LEU A 401 2.97 -15.01 6.14
CA LEU A 401 2.87 -13.77 6.90
C LEU A 401 2.02 -13.92 8.17
N VAL A 402 0.93 -14.70 8.12
CA VAL A 402 0.14 -15.03 9.32
C VAL A 402 0.97 -15.82 10.33
N LYS A 403 1.76 -16.81 9.88
CA LYS A 403 2.67 -17.56 10.76
C LYS A 403 3.73 -16.64 11.38
N ALA A 404 4.35 -15.78 10.57
CA ALA A 404 5.32 -14.80 11.04
C ALA A 404 4.71 -13.87 12.10
N ARG A 405 3.52 -13.32 11.82
CA ARG A 405 2.80 -12.46 12.79
C ARG A 405 2.52 -13.19 14.10
N ASN A 406 2.06 -14.43 14.05
CA ASN A 406 1.79 -15.21 15.25
C ASN A 406 3.06 -15.46 16.09
N ILE A 407 4.21 -15.73 15.43
CA ILE A 407 5.50 -15.85 16.11
C ILE A 407 5.88 -14.53 16.78
N LEU A 408 5.68 -13.40 16.12
CA LEU A 408 6.08 -12.07 16.61
C LEU A 408 5.15 -11.55 17.71
N VAL A 409 3.85 -11.83 17.64
CA VAL A 409 2.88 -11.45 18.69
C VAL A 409 3.16 -12.21 19.99
N GLN A 410 3.62 -13.47 19.89
CA GLN A 410 4.03 -14.31 21.02
C GLN A 410 5.55 -14.28 21.18
N TYR A 411 6.14 -13.08 21.13
CA TYR A 411 7.60 -12.93 21.22
C TYR A 411 8.13 -13.49 22.55
N ASP A 412 8.93 -14.55 22.44
CA ASP A 412 9.50 -15.28 23.60
C ASP A 412 10.96 -14.85 23.78
N TYR A 413 11.20 -14.02 24.78
CA TYR A 413 12.52 -13.59 25.24
C TYR A 413 12.95 -14.28 26.55
N ASP A 414 12.04 -15.01 27.21
CA ASP A 414 12.33 -15.61 28.53
C ASP A 414 13.23 -16.85 28.42
N ASN A 415 13.21 -17.53 27.25
CA ASN A 415 14.00 -18.73 26.99
C ASN A 415 14.94 -18.50 25.79
N PRO A 416 15.99 -17.69 25.93
CA PRO A 416 16.93 -17.46 24.86
C PRO A 416 17.70 -18.73 24.53
N LEU A 417 17.98 -18.95 23.24
CA LEU A 417 18.73 -20.10 22.75
C LEU A 417 20.09 -19.66 22.24
N GLU A 418 21.12 -20.43 22.51
CA GLU A 418 22.46 -20.19 21.96
C GLU A 418 22.41 -20.33 20.45
N SER A 419 22.74 -19.24 19.73
CA SER A 419 22.89 -19.23 18.28
C SER A 419 24.38 -19.03 17.94
N GLY A 420 24.85 -19.79 16.98
CA GLY A 420 26.25 -19.74 16.55
C GLY A 420 26.87 -21.14 16.44
N GLY A 421 27.49 -21.42 15.30
CA GLY A 421 28.15 -22.69 15.03
C GLY A 421 27.20 -23.70 14.37
N ARG A 422 26.83 -23.51 13.10
CA ARG A 422 26.33 -24.58 12.25
C ARG A 422 27.49 -25.31 11.60
N ASP A 423 27.43 -26.63 11.65
CA ASP A 423 28.37 -27.52 10.97
C ASP A 423 28.29 -27.42 9.45
N ASP A 424 29.47 -27.36 8.81
CA ASP A 424 29.79 -27.95 7.53
C ASP A 424 29.35 -27.30 6.20
N SER A 425 29.12 -25.99 6.07
CA SER A 425 29.13 -25.38 4.74
C SER A 425 30.26 -24.36 4.56
N VAL A 426 30.92 -24.35 3.39
CA VAL A 426 32.02 -23.42 3.06
C VAL A 426 31.58 -21.95 3.10
N VAL A 427 30.28 -21.70 2.97
CA VAL A 427 29.66 -20.37 3.01
C VAL A 427 29.56 -19.85 4.45
N ASP A 428 29.34 -20.75 5.41
CA ASP A 428 29.23 -20.39 6.83
C ASP A 428 30.58 -19.92 7.43
N LEU A 429 31.71 -20.31 6.82
CA LEU A 429 33.05 -19.87 7.26
C LEU A 429 33.33 -18.37 6.99
N LEU A 430 32.64 -17.76 6.04
CA LEU A 430 32.83 -16.33 5.70
C LEU A 430 32.00 -15.40 6.59
N PHE A 431 30.89 -15.88 7.16
CA PHE A 431 29.91 -15.09 7.90
C PHE A 431 29.50 -15.76 9.22
N LEU A 432 30.39 -16.50 9.86
CA LEU A 432 30.15 -17.12 11.17
C LEU A 432 29.78 -16.03 12.19
N PRO A 433 28.51 -15.95 12.65
CA PRO A 433 28.17 -15.07 13.74
C PRO A 433 28.87 -15.54 15.02
N GLU A 434 29.38 -14.60 15.81
CA GLU A 434 29.85 -14.92 17.15
C GLU A 434 28.73 -15.58 17.93
N LYS A 435 29.10 -16.54 18.80
CA LYS A 435 28.13 -17.17 19.70
C LYS A 435 27.44 -16.14 20.57
N CYS A 436 26.15 -16.13 20.55
CA CYS A 436 25.30 -15.25 21.36
C CYS A 436 23.97 -15.93 21.67
N PHE A 437 23.26 -15.42 22.66
CA PHE A 437 21.91 -15.87 22.96
C PHE A 437 20.89 -15.04 22.19
N THR A 438 20.06 -15.72 21.39
CA THR A 438 18.99 -15.09 20.61
C THR A 438 17.62 -15.59 21.08
N SER A 439 16.57 -14.82 20.79
CA SER A 439 15.21 -15.23 21.09
C SER A 439 14.79 -16.44 20.23
N LYS A 440 13.97 -17.30 20.79
CA LYS A 440 13.34 -18.39 20.05
C LYS A 440 12.53 -17.87 18.86
N SER A 441 11.93 -16.70 19.00
CA SER A 441 11.13 -16.05 17.96
C SER A 441 11.98 -15.68 16.74
N ALA A 442 13.17 -15.13 16.92
CA ALA A 442 14.09 -14.80 15.83
C ALA A 442 14.52 -16.07 15.05
N LEU A 443 14.88 -17.13 15.77
CA LEU A 443 15.27 -18.41 15.17
C LEU A 443 14.12 -19.07 14.41
N LEU A 444 12.89 -19.06 14.94
CA LEU A 444 11.71 -19.59 14.24
C LEU A 444 11.38 -18.76 12.99
N LEU A 445 11.56 -17.45 13.07
CA LEU A 445 11.35 -16.55 11.95
C LEU A 445 12.36 -16.82 10.82
N MET A 446 13.65 -17.00 11.16
CA MET A 446 14.66 -17.37 10.15
C MET A 446 14.38 -18.73 9.53
N LYS A 447 13.94 -19.72 10.31
CA LYS A 447 13.49 -21.02 9.77
C LYS A 447 12.34 -20.85 8.77
N LEU A 448 11.40 -19.93 9.05
CA LEU A 448 10.29 -19.61 8.14
C LEU A 448 10.80 -18.95 6.85
N VAL A 449 11.76 -18.04 6.95
CA VAL A 449 12.42 -17.39 5.79
C VAL A 449 13.14 -18.43 4.93
N HIS A 450 13.97 -19.28 5.54
CA HIS A 450 14.67 -20.36 4.83
C HIS A 450 13.69 -21.33 4.17
N GLY A 451 12.60 -21.70 4.85
CA GLY A 451 11.53 -22.52 4.28
C GLY A 451 10.92 -21.89 3.04
N ALA A 452 10.57 -20.60 3.11
CA ALA A 452 10.01 -19.86 1.97
C ALA A 452 11.00 -19.78 0.79
N LEU A 453 12.27 -19.54 1.04
CA LEU A 453 13.30 -19.47 -0.02
C LEU A 453 13.61 -20.84 -0.63
N LYS A 454 13.56 -21.91 0.16
CA LYS A 454 13.68 -23.28 -0.32
C LYS A 454 12.48 -23.66 -1.20
N ASP A 455 11.26 -23.29 -0.81
CA ASP A 455 10.08 -23.49 -1.65
C ASP A 455 10.18 -22.64 -2.93
N ALA A 456 10.74 -21.44 -2.87
CA ALA A 456 10.99 -20.60 -4.02
C ALA A 456 11.95 -21.24 -5.04
N SER A 457 13.06 -21.83 -4.58
CA SER A 457 14.04 -22.47 -5.47
C SER A 457 13.48 -23.67 -6.24
N MET A 458 12.44 -24.32 -5.69
CA MET A 458 11.78 -25.47 -6.30
C MET A 458 10.55 -25.11 -7.14
N SER A 459 10.21 -23.83 -7.26
CA SER A 459 8.97 -23.36 -7.87
C SER A 459 9.21 -22.68 -9.23
N SER A 460 8.13 -22.47 -10.02
CA SER A 460 8.19 -21.67 -11.25
C SER A 460 8.58 -20.20 -10.95
N ALA A 461 9.13 -19.50 -11.94
CA ALA A 461 9.62 -18.13 -11.75
C ALA A 461 8.56 -17.17 -11.19
N ARG A 462 7.28 -17.36 -11.55
CA ARG A 462 6.15 -16.55 -11.03
C ARG A 462 5.89 -16.82 -9.55
N VAL A 463 5.85 -18.09 -9.18
CA VAL A 463 5.62 -18.52 -7.78
C VAL A 463 6.82 -18.17 -6.91
N ALA A 464 8.05 -18.39 -7.40
CA ALA A 464 9.29 -18.09 -6.70
C ALA A 464 9.38 -16.60 -6.31
N LYS A 465 8.94 -15.70 -7.19
CA LYS A 465 8.90 -14.25 -6.92
C LYS A 465 8.04 -13.92 -5.68
N GLU A 466 6.85 -14.51 -5.58
CA GLU A 466 5.95 -14.27 -4.43
C GLU A 466 6.51 -14.85 -3.12
N PHE A 467 7.17 -16.01 -3.18
CA PHE A 467 7.85 -16.56 -2.01
C PHE A 467 9.04 -15.72 -1.55
N CYS A 468 9.81 -15.16 -2.50
CA CYS A 468 10.89 -14.23 -2.17
C CYS A 468 10.36 -12.94 -1.55
N PHE A 469 9.24 -12.41 -2.05
CA PHE A 469 8.58 -11.27 -1.40
C PHE A 469 8.04 -11.63 -0.01
N ALA A 470 7.47 -12.84 0.16
CA ALA A 470 7.05 -13.32 1.47
C ALA A 470 8.20 -13.36 2.47
N ALA A 471 9.35 -13.90 2.07
CA ALA A 471 10.54 -13.96 2.91
C ALA A 471 11.03 -12.55 3.31
N ARG A 472 11.04 -11.61 2.36
CA ARG A 472 11.39 -10.21 2.62
C ARG A 472 10.40 -9.53 3.56
N ASP A 473 9.10 -9.72 3.33
CA ASP A 473 8.05 -9.15 4.17
C ASP A 473 8.09 -9.70 5.60
N VAL A 474 8.44 -10.97 5.79
CA VAL A 474 8.64 -11.57 7.12
C VAL A 474 9.74 -10.84 7.90
N LEU A 475 10.87 -10.53 7.25
CA LEU A 475 11.95 -9.73 7.86
C LEU A 475 11.49 -8.30 8.17
N LEU A 476 10.76 -7.67 7.25
CA LEU A 476 10.22 -6.32 7.48
C LEU A 476 9.18 -6.29 8.61
N LEU A 477 8.39 -7.36 8.77
CA LEU A 477 7.47 -7.48 9.91
C LEU A 477 8.20 -7.53 11.25
N TYR A 478 9.32 -8.27 11.33
CA TYR A 478 10.16 -8.28 12.53
C TYR A 478 10.62 -6.87 12.88
N LYS A 479 11.19 -6.17 11.88
CA LYS A 479 11.63 -4.78 12.02
C LYS A 479 10.54 -3.84 12.52
N ALA A 480 9.31 -4.02 12.04
CA ALA A 480 8.19 -3.13 12.36
C ALA A 480 7.55 -3.43 13.73
N ILE A 481 7.40 -4.70 14.08
CA ILE A 481 6.61 -5.14 15.23
C ILE A 481 7.44 -5.14 16.52
N VAL A 482 8.64 -5.74 16.50
CA VAL A 482 9.41 -5.99 17.72
C VAL A 482 9.80 -4.72 18.47
N PRO A 483 10.32 -3.67 17.83
CA PRO A 483 10.67 -2.44 18.55
C PRO A 483 9.46 -1.75 19.18
N VAL A 484 8.33 -1.77 18.50
CA VAL A 484 7.08 -1.12 18.99
C VAL A 484 6.45 -1.92 20.13
N GLN A 485 6.40 -3.25 19.98
CA GLN A 485 5.80 -4.12 20.98
C GLN A 485 6.60 -4.13 22.29
N LEU A 486 7.93 -4.06 22.20
CA LEU A 486 8.83 -4.14 23.34
C LEU A 486 9.37 -2.77 23.80
N GLU A 487 8.84 -1.65 23.30
CA GLU A 487 9.34 -0.30 23.57
C GLU A 487 9.60 -0.04 25.06
N LYS A 488 8.63 -0.37 25.91
CA LYS A 488 8.74 -0.19 27.36
C LYS A 488 9.76 -1.14 28.00
N GLN A 489 9.80 -2.40 27.55
CA GLN A 489 10.73 -3.40 28.05
C GLN A 489 12.17 -3.11 27.62
N LEU A 490 12.35 -2.59 26.41
CA LEU A 490 13.67 -2.19 25.90
C LEU A 490 14.30 -1.08 26.75
N ASP A 491 13.51 -0.22 27.37
CA ASP A 491 14.02 0.85 28.24
C ASP A 491 14.23 0.38 29.69
N SER A 492 13.38 -0.51 30.18
CA SER A 492 13.36 -0.89 31.58
C SER A 492 14.12 -2.17 31.92
N ILE A 493 14.30 -3.08 30.94
CA ILE A 493 14.88 -4.41 31.16
C ILE A 493 16.10 -4.61 30.26
N SER A 494 17.29 -4.43 30.83
CA SER A 494 18.55 -4.55 30.08
C SER A 494 18.76 -5.92 29.43
N GLN A 495 18.27 -6.99 30.03
CA GLN A 495 18.30 -8.34 29.46
C GLN A 495 17.52 -8.44 28.16
N VAL A 496 16.30 -7.88 28.13
CA VAL A 496 15.47 -7.88 26.91
C VAL A 496 16.15 -7.10 25.79
N ALA A 497 16.72 -5.94 26.11
CA ALA A 497 17.43 -5.14 25.14
C ALA A 497 18.69 -5.85 24.59
N ALA A 498 19.41 -6.59 25.42
CA ALA A 498 20.56 -7.38 24.98
C ALA A 498 20.15 -8.53 24.05
N ILE A 499 19.04 -9.23 24.35
CA ILE A 499 18.50 -10.29 23.49
C ILE A 499 18.03 -9.72 22.16
N VAL A 500 17.27 -8.61 22.17
CA VAL A 500 16.78 -7.95 20.95
C VAL A 500 17.94 -7.41 20.10
N HIS A 501 19.00 -6.87 20.73
CA HIS A 501 20.24 -6.52 20.03
C HIS A 501 20.82 -7.74 19.31
N ASN A 502 20.95 -8.86 20.02
CA ASN A 502 21.49 -10.09 19.44
C ASN A 502 20.61 -10.63 18.30
N ASP A 503 19.30 -10.55 18.44
CA ASP A 503 18.37 -10.94 17.39
C ASP A 503 18.58 -10.12 16.12
N PHE A 504 18.64 -8.79 16.23
CA PHE A 504 18.90 -7.91 15.09
C PHE A 504 20.27 -8.18 14.48
N TYR A 505 21.29 -8.38 15.32
CA TYR A 505 22.64 -8.70 14.87
C TYR A 505 22.67 -10.06 14.14
N HIS A 506 22.09 -11.11 14.73
CA HIS A 506 21.98 -12.44 14.14
C HIS A 506 21.24 -12.39 12.81
N LEU A 507 20.06 -11.74 12.77
CA LEU A 507 19.28 -11.56 11.54
C LEU A 507 20.08 -10.82 10.47
N SER A 508 20.86 -9.79 10.83
CA SER A 508 21.73 -9.08 9.89
C SER A 508 22.76 -10.00 9.24
N GLN A 509 23.39 -10.87 10.03
CA GLN A 509 24.41 -11.83 9.54
C GLN A 509 23.76 -12.93 8.67
N GLU A 510 22.64 -13.51 9.10
CA GLU A 510 21.90 -14.51 8.33
C GLU A 510 21.43 -13.93 6.99
N ILE A 511 20.92 -12.70 6.97
CA ILE A 511 20.48 -12.01 5.74
C ILE A 511 21.62 -11.87 4.72
N LEU A 512 22.85 -11.59 5.16
CA LEU A 512 24.02 -11.57 4.28
C LEU A 512 24.27 -12.94 3.66
N GLY A 513 24.08 -14.02 4.41
CA GLY A 513 24.22 -15.40 3.92
C GLY A 513 23.16 -15.82 2.89
N LEU A 514 21.90 -15.32 3.01
CA LEU A 514 20.79 -15.72 2.15
C LEU A 514 21.09 -15.58 0.66
N ALA A 515 21.72 -14.48 0.25
CA ALA A 515 22.06 -14.24 -1.15
C ALA A 515 23.04 -15.25 -1.70
N PHE A 516 24.00 -15.71 -0.91
CA PHE A 516 24.99 -16.69 -1.33
C PHE A 516 24.38 -18.11 -1.36
N GLN A 517 23.54 -18.41 -0.40
CA GLN A 517 22.96 -19.74 -0.22
C GLN A 517 21.93 -20.09 -1.30
N TYR A 518 21.07 -19.14 -1.70
CA TYR A 518 19.93 -19.42 -2.58
C TYR A 518 20.05 -18.82 -4.00
N ARG A 519 20.95 -17.84 -4.24
CA ARG A 519 21.02 -17.14 -5.53
C ARG A 519 21.25 -18.06 -6.71
N ALA A 520 22.08 -19.11 -6.54
CA ALA A 520 22.40 -20.03 -7.63
C ALA A 520 21.19 -20.88 -8.04
N ASP A 521 20.27 -21.13 -7.11
CA ASP A 521 19.12 -22.02 -7.31
C ASP A 521 17.92 -21.26 -7.90
N PHE A 522 17.96 -19.93 -7.93
CA PHE A 522 16.87 -19.13 -8.49
C PHE A 522 16.93 -19.04 -10.02
N PRO A 523 15.77 -18.94 -10.69
CA PRO A 523 15.71 -18.63 -12.11
C PRO A 523 16.46 -17.34 -12.45
N ILE A 524 17.13 -17.29 -13.60
CA ILE A 524 18.04 -16.20 -14.02
C ILE A 524 17.35 -14.82 -13.96
N ASP A 525 16.07 -14.76 -14.30
CA ASP A 525 15.26 -13.54 -14.27
C ASP A 525 15.06 -12.99 -12.85
N LEU A 526 15.06 -13.87 -11.84
CA LEU A 526 14.85 -13.50 -10.44
C LEU A 526 16.15 -13.19 -9.71
N GLN A 527 17.29 -13.72 -10.15
CA GLN A 527 18.60 -13.49 -9.50
C GLN A 527 18.97 -12.02 -9.35
N LYS A 528 18.47 -11.16 -10.26
CA LYS A 528 18.69 -9.71 -10.24
C LYS A 528 17.64 -8.94 -9.41
N GLN A 529 16.46 -9.51 -9.23
CA GLN A 529 15.33 -8.85 -8.57
C GLN A 529 15.24 -9.18 -7.07
N VAL A 530 15.73 -10.36 -6.68
CA VAL A 530 15.66 -10.82 -5.29
C VAL A 530 16.95 -10.43 -4.56
N VAL A 531 16.90 -9.28 -3.91
CA VAL A 531 18.00 -8.73 -3.13
C VAL A 531 17.57 -8.66 -1.67
N PHE A 532 18.35 -9.27 -0.78
CA PHE A 532 18.16 -9.22 0.67
C PHE A 532 19.24 -8.39 1.37
N VAL A 533 20.41 -8.24 0.72
CA VAL A 533 21.60 -7.58 1.31
C VAL A 533 21.33 -6.15 1.77
N ASP A 534 20.38 -5.46 1.14
CA ASP A 534 19.95 -4.11 1.53
C ASP A 534 19.30 -4.04 2.91
N LEU A 535 18.77 -5.16 3.42
CA LEU A 535 18.18 -5.24 4.76
C LEU A 535 19.24 -5.43 5.85
N ALA A 536 20.36 -6.07 5.56
CA ALA A 536 21.40 -6.37 6.53
C ALA A 536 21.94 -5.12 7.28
N PRO A 537 22.33 -4.01 6.60
CA PRO A 537 22.76 -2.81 7.31
C PRO A 537 21.66 -2.17 8.14
N ILE A 538 20.40 -2.32 7.74
CA ILE A 538 19.27 -1.78 8.50
C ILE A 538 19.13 -2.54 9.83
N PHE A 539 19.20 -3.87 9.80
CA PHE A 539 19.15 -4.69 11.01
C PHE A 539 20.39 -4.46 11.90
N SER A 540 21.58 -4.34 11.31
CA SER A 540 22.79 -4.00 12.06
C SER A 540 22.68 -2.63 12.75
N GLN A 541 22.16 -1.62 12.06
CA GLN A 541 21.94 -0.31 12.65
C GLN A 541 20.91 -0.35 13.80
N MET A 542 19.83 -1.12 13.65
CA MET A 542 18.84 -1.28 14.71
C MET A 542 19.42 -1.98 15.94
N ALA A 543 20.28 -2.99 15.75
CA ALA A 543 21.04 -3.61 16.84
C ALA A 543 21.87 -2.57 17.59
N ASP A 544 22.65 -1.77 16.85
CA ASP A 544 23.50 -0.72 17.44
C ASP A 544 22.67 0.36 18.16
N ASP A 545 21.53 0.75 17.64
CA ASP A 545 20.68 1.79 18.22
C ASP A 545 20.03 1.33 19.54
N VAL A 546 19.49 0.10 19.57
CA VAL A 546 18.91 -0.49 20.78
C VAL A 546 19.98 -0.58 21.87
N PHE A 547 21.15 -1.07 21.54
CA PHE A 547 22.19 -1.31 22.55
C PHE A 547 22.92 -0.03 22.96
N ARG A 548 23.10 0.94 22.05
CA ARG A 548 23.62 2.27 22.37
C ARG A 548 22.78 2.97 23.43
N ARG A 549 21.46 2.83 23.34
CA ARG A 549 20.52 3.36 24.34
C ARG A 549 20.73 2.69 25.71
N GLN A 550 20.96 1.37 25.75
CA GLN A 550 21.27 0.66 26.99
C GLN A 550 22.63 1.08 27.61
N ILE A 551 23.62 1.28 26.77
CA ILE A 551 24.91 1.82 27.22
C ILE A 551 24.72 3.20 27.87
N GLN A 552 23.91 4.06 27.26
CA GLN A 552 23.64 5.39 27.80
C GLN A 552 22.89 5.33 29.13
N ILE A 553 21.84 4.49 29.23
CA ILE A 553 21.09 4.26 30.48
C ILE A 553 22.06 3.77 31.59
N ALA A 554 22.97 2.86 31.27
CA ALA A 554 23.97 2.38 32.21
C ALA A 554 24.92 3.51 32.70
N ILE A 555 25.39 4.33 31.76
CA ILE A 555 26.27 5.49 32.08
C ILE A 555 25.49 6.50 32.96
N ASP A 556 24.25 6.80 32.64
CA ASP A 556 23.44 7.76 33.39
C ASP A 556 23.12 7.23 34.80
N THR A 557 22.76 5.96 34.95
CA THR A 557 22.50 5.32 36.25
C THR A 557 23.74 5.31 37.13
N ILE A 558 24.92 5.02 36.54
CA ILE A 558 26.19 5.07 37.29
C ILE A 558 26.58 6.52 37.61
N GLY A 559 26.27 7.44 36.67
CA GLY A 559 26.47 8.87 36.89
C GLY A 559 25.69 9.38 38.10
N GLU A 560 24.38 9.00 38.20
CA GLU A 560 23.55 9.32 39.38
C GLU A 560 24.10 8.75 40.68
N ALA A 561 24.65 7.53 40.63
CA ALA A 561 25.33 6.96 41.82
C ALA A 561 26.60 7.76 42.24
N ILE A 562 27.39 8.23 41.23
CA ILE A 562 28.58 9.04 41.47
C ILE A 562 28.24 10.45 42.00
N ASP A 563 27.09 11.01 41.54
CA ASP A 563 26.61 12.33 42.00
C ASP A 563 26.40 12.37 43.51
N GLY A 564 26.11 11.23 44.15
CA GLY A 564 26.07 11.09 45.62
C GLY A 564 27.38 11.36 46.35
N ALA A 565 28.51 11.38 45.63
CA ALA A 565 29.84 11.72 46.20
C ALA A 565 30.09 13.24 46.28
N ASP A 566 29.17 14.10 45.86
CA ASP A 566 29.27 15.57 45.86
C ASP A 566 30.63 16.08 45.31
N GLY A 567 31.03 15.53 44.16
CA GLY A 567 32.34 15.87 43.52
C GLY A 567 33.58 15.47 44.30
N PHE A 568 33.48 14.56 45.25
CA PHE A 568 34.56 14.08 46.13
C PHE A 568 35.18 15.16 47.00
N GLN A 569 34.47 16.25 47.31
CA GLN A 569 34.99 17.36 48.12
C GLN A 569 34.85 17.05 49.60
N ASN A 570 35.74 17.68 50.41
CA ASN A 570 35.75 17.62 51.88
C ASN A 570 35.79 16.19 52.44
N THR A 571 36.44 15.26 51.78
CA THR A 571 36.55 13.88 52.23
C THR A 571 37.28 13.72 53.55
N HIS A 572 38.03 14.74 54.03
CA HIS A 572 38.59 14.76 55.42
C HIS A 572 37.51 14.66 56.50
N GLN A 573 36.26 15.02 56.18
CA GLN A 573 35.12 14.83 57.07
C GLN A 573 34.55 13.41 56.94
N PRO A 574 34.41 12.66 58.06
CA PRO A 574 33.95 11.26 57.98
C PRO A 574 32.63 11.05 57.23
N GLN A 575 31.70 11.99 57.31
CA GLN A 575 30.40 11.90 56.64
C GLN A 575 30.55 11.99 55.12
N HIS A 576 31.36 12.91 54.60
CA HIS A 576 31.65 13.08 53.16
C HIS A 576 32.45 11.89 52.61
N TYR A 577 33.41 11.39 53.40
CA TYR A 577 34.17 10.20 53.01
C TYR A 577 33.30 8.97 52.90
N GLU A 578 32.42 8.69 53.88
CA GLU A 578 31.50 7.55 53.83
C GLU A 578 30.47 7.70 52.68
N SER A 579 30.03 8.94 52.38
CA SER A 579 29.16 9.19 51.22
C SER A 579 29.89 8.91 49.91
N ALA A 580 31.11 9.40 49.73
CA ALA A 580 31.93 9.16 48.55
C ALA A 580 32.27 7.67 48.38
N LYS A 581 32.62 6.99 49.50
CA LYS A 581 32.85 5.54 49.50
C LYS A 581 31.61 4.75 49.09
N PHE A 582 30.46 5.07 49.67
CA PHE A 582 29.21 4.45 49.32
C PHE A 582 28.85 4.66 47.85
N SER A 583 29.06 5.86 47.31
CA SER A 583 28.82 6.16 45.88
C SER A 583 29.73 5.33 44.96
N ILE A 584 30.99 5.14 45.31
CA ILE A 584 31.92 4.27 44.55
C ILE A 584 31.49 2.80 44.65
N GLU A 585 31.17 2.32 45.85
CA GLU A 585 30.68 0.94 46.08
C GLU A 585 29.36 0.68 45.27
N GLN A 586 28.46 1.65 45.25
CA GLN A 586 27.25 1.58 44.45
C GLN A 586 27.56 1.56 42.96
N ALA A 587 28.45 2.41 42.44
CA ALA A 587 28.88 2.41 41.05
C ALA A 587 29.50 1.06 40.65
N VAL A 588 30.41 0.52 41.53
CA VAL A 588 30.99 -0.82 41.33
C VAL A 588 29.92 -1.91 41.29
N PHE A 589 28.97 -1.88 42.24
CA PHE A 589 27.88 -2.85 42.27
C PHE A 589 27.05 -2.83 40.97
N ILE A 590 26.72 -1.65 40.45
CA ILE A 590 25.99 -1.49 39.20
C ILE A 590 26.82 -2.05 38.02
N LEU A 591 28.12 -1.75 37.95
CA LEU A 591 29.04 -2.24 36.93
C LEU A 591 29.14 -3.77 36.94
N GLU A 592 29.26 -4.40 38.11
CA GLU A 592 29.32 -5.86 38.24
C GLU A 592 27.97 -6.51 37.86
N LYS A 593 26.86 -5.90 38.22
CA LYS A 593 25.54 -6.36 37.82
C LYS A 593 25.38 -6.34 36.29
N ILE A 594 25.84 -5.24 35.63
CA ILE A 594 25.84 -5.10 34.17
C ILE A 594 26.77 -6.15 33.55
N ARG A 595 27.97 -6.34 34.13
CA ARG A 595 28.94 -7.37 33.67
C ARG A 595 28.26 -8.74 33.59
N ILE A 596 27.70 -9.21 34.70
CA ILE A 596 27.10 -10.55 34.80
C ILE A 596 26.03 -10.73 33.74
N MET A 597 25.17 -9.72 33.49
CA MET A 597 24.11 -9.79 32.51
C MET A 597 24.66 -9.76 31.09
N TRP A 598 25.56 -8.84 30.78
CA TRP A 598 25.99 -8.66 29.39
C TRP A 598 26.99 -9.74 28.96
N GLU A 599 27.88 -10.18 29.83
CA GLU A 599 28.86 -11.23 29.55
C GLU A 599 28.19 -12.57 29.21
N SER A 600 27.06 -12.87 29.87
CA SER A 600 26.31 -14.12 29.63
C SER A 600 25.48 -14.13 28.34
N ILE A 601 25.09 -12.96 27.80
CA ILE A 601 24.11 -12.86 26.72
C ILE A 601 24.74 -12.37 25.41
N LEU A 602 25.64 -11.39 25.50
CA LEU A 602 26.17 -10.70 24.31
C LEU A 602 27.30 -11.49 23.64
N PRO A 603 27.53 -11.25 22.32
CA PRO A 603 28.77 -11.64 21.67
C PRO A 603 29.96 -11.05 22.36
N LYS A 604 31.07 -11.82 22.48
CA LYS A 604 32.28 -11.37 23.21
C LYS A 604 32.84 -10.03 22.74
N SER A 605 32.84 -9.80 21.42
CA SER A 605 33.30 -8.53 20.82
C SER A 605 32.42 -7.34 21.24
N THR A 606 31.11 -7.50 21.19
CA THR A 606 30.10 -6.49 21.56
C THR A 606 30.21 -6.20 23.08
N TYR A 607 30.30 -7.24 23.91
CA TYR A 607 30.46 -7.11 25.33
C TYR A 607 31.69 -6.27 25.67
N LYS A 608 32.90 -6.65 25.18
CA LYS A 608 34.14 -5.93 25.42
C LYS A 608 34.06 -4.47 25.01
N LYS A 609 33.59 -4.20 23.77
CA LYS A 609 33.45 -2.83 23.25
C LYS A 609 32.51 -1.97 24.09
N SER A 610 31.39 -2.54 24.49
CA SER A 610 30.37 -1.81 25.24
C SER A 610 30.78 -1.56 26.69
N MET A 611 31.34 -2.57 27.33
CA MET A 611 31.84 -2.43 28.70
C MET A 611 33.01 -1.43 28.80
N CYS A 612 33.94 -1.46 27.81
CA CYS A 612 35.01 -0.44 27.74
C CYS A 612 34.43 0.98 27.58
N ARG A 613 33.33 1.14 26.84
CA ARG A 613 32.69 2.45 26.70
C ARG A 613 32.03 2.93 28.00
N VAL A 614 31.38 2.05 28.75
CA VAL A 614 30.76 2.37 30.04
C VAL A 614 31.89 2.71 31.03
N LEU A 615 32.92 1.85 31.21
CA LEU A 615 34.05 2.07 32.09
C LEU A 615 34.81 3.35 31.73
N GLY A 616 34.98 3.58 30.40
CA GLY A 616 35.64 4.80 29.92
C GLY A 616 34.92 6.06 30.37
N SER A 617 33.58 6.07 30.31
CA SER A 617 32.79 7.20 30.81
C SER A 617 32.88 7.36 32.31
N VAL A 618 32.77 6.26 33.07
CA VAL A 618 32.84 6.24 34.54
C VAL A 618 34.18 6.75 35.04
N PHE A 619 35.30 6.19 34.58
CA PHE A 619 36.62 6.63 35.01
C PHE A 619 36.93 8.06 34.58
N SER A 620 36.51 8.46 33.40
CA SER A 620 36.64 9.86 32.95
C SER A 620 35.85 10.81 33.83
N ARG A 621 34.67 10.43 34.29
CA ARG A 621 33.81 11.23 35.18
C ARG A 621 34.49 11.36 36.56
N ILE A 622 34.85 10.26 37.20
CA ILE A 622 35.47 10.28 38.53
C ILE A 622 36.78 11.05 38.48
N THR A 623 37.65 10.78 37.48
CA THR A 623 38.92 11.50 37.29
C THR A 623 38.69 13.00 37.15
N ARG A 624 37.73 13.41 36.36
CA ARG A 624 37.40 14.82 36.15
C ARG A 624 36.89 15.48 37.42
N ASP A 625 35.99 14.83 38.16
CA ASP A 625 35.40 15.38 39.36
C ASP A 625 36.49 15.54 40.46
N MET A 626 37.40 14.58 40.62
CA MET A 626 38.56 14.70 41.55
C MET A 626 39.57 15.78 41.12
N LEU A 627 39.80 15.97 39.82
CA LEU A 627 40.73 17.01 39.31
C LEU A 627 40.11 18.43 39.35
N LEU A 628 38.80 18.55 39.57
CA LEU A 628 38.10 19.83 39.72
C LEU A 628 38.06 20.34 41.18
N ILE A 629 38.61 19.59 42.15
CA ILE A 629 38.70 20.02 43.53
C ILE A 629 39.70 21.16 43.62
N ASP A 630 39.31 22.31 44.17
CA ASP A 630 40.14 23.52 44.20
C ASP A 630 41.17 23.53 45.33
N ASP A 631 40.89 22.86 46.47
CA ASP A 631 41.75 22.79 47.64
C ASP A 631 41.65 21.40 48.29
N MET A 632 42.76 20.72 48.51
CA MET A 632 42.83 19.37 49.03
C MET A 632 43.76 19.33 50.26
N ALA A 633 43.25 18.93 51.39
CA ALA A 633 44.09 18.65 52.57
C ALA A 633 44.90 17.35 52.40
N ALA A 634 45.97 17.21 53.12
CA ALA A 634 46.84 16.02 53.07
C ALA A 634 46.05 14.72 53.43
N GLU A 635 45.03 14.80 54.30
CA GLU A 635 44.15 13.67 54.63
C GLU A 635 43.26 13.33 53.50
N GLU A 636 42.80 14.33 52.75
CA GLU A 636 41.92 14.12 51.55
C GLU A 636 42.64 13.40 50.42
N THR A 637 43.93 13.73 50.17
CA THR A 637 44.71 13.04 49.14
C THR A 637 44.85 11.54 49.44
N LEU A 638 45.07 11.15 50.69
CA LEU A 638 45.13 9.75 51.10
C LEU A 638 43.78 9.05 51.00
N GLN A 639 42.70 9.74 51.36
CA GLN A 639 41.34 9.20 51.27
C GLN A 639 40.93 9.01 49.83
N LEU A 640 41.17 9.98 48.95
CA LEU A 640 40.88 9.87 47.51
C LEU A 640 41.68 8.75 46.85
N GLN A 641 42.98 8.61 47.25
CA GLN A 641 43.78 7.49 46.80
C GLN A 641 43.18 6.14 47.27
N GLY A 642 42.75 6.05 48.50
CA GLY A 642 42.08 4.88 49.06
C GLY A 642 40.79 4.52 48.29
N LEU A 643 39.97 5.53 47.92
CA LEU A 643 38.75 5.34 47.12
C LEU A 643 39.05 4.83 45.71
N ILE A 644 40.14 5.32 45.08
CA ILE A 644 40.56 4.82 43.76
C ILE A 644 41.00 3.36 43.86
N HIS A 645 41.81 3.00 44.90
CA HIS A 645 42.23 1.61 45.12
C HIS A 645 41.06 0.69 45.40
N LEU A 646 40.12 1.13 46.24
CA LEU A 646 38.85 0.40 46.49
C LEU A 646 38.09 0.09 45.19
N ALA A 647 37.96 1.09 44.29
CA ALA A 647 37.32 0.89 43.00
C ALA A 647 38.05 -0.13 42.13
N LEU A 648 39.39 -0.02 42.04
CA LEU A 648 40.22 -0.89 41.21
C LEU A 648 40.23 -2.34 41.73
N GLU A 649 40.32 -2.55 43.05
CA GLU A 649 40.26 -3.87 43.65
C GLU A 649 38.94 -4.58 43.43
N ASN A 650 37.83 -3.86 43.64
CA ASN A 650 36.51 -4.42 43.50
C ASN A 650 36.10 -4.69 42.00
N LEU A 651 36.74 -4.00 41.06
CA LEU A 651 36.52 -4.22 39.61
C LEU A 651 37.50 -5.23 39.00
N SER A 652 38.35 -5.90 39.80
CA SER A 652 39.35 -6.84 39.29
C SER A 652 38.77 -7.98 38.46
N SER A 653 37.61 -8.55 38.86
CA SER A 653 36.90 -9.58 38.12
C SER A 653 36.42 -9.08 36.78
N LEU A 654 35.94 -7.83 36.70
CA LEU A 654 35.48 -7.19 35.46
C LEU A 654 36.66 -6.94 34.52
N PHE A 655 37.80 -6.49 35.00
CA PHE A 655 39.01 -6.28 34.18
C PHE A 655 39.50 -7.60 33.57
N LEU A 656 39.49 -8.69 34.34
CA LEU A 656 39.84 -10.01 33.83
C LEU A 656 38.89 -10.43 32.69
N SER A 657 37.60 -10.21 32.79
CA SER A 657 36.63 -10.56 31.73
C SER A 657 36.86 -9.81 30.41
N LEU A 658 37.52 -8.65 30.45
CA LEU A 658 37.86 -7.88 29.26
C LEU A 658 39.09 -8.38 28.51
N VAL A 659 40.04 -8.99 29.25
CA VAL A 659 41.36 -9.40 28.72
C VAL A 659 41.40 -10.89 28.36
N GLU A 660 40.69 -11.77 29.10
CA GLU A 660 40.72 -13.22 28.89
C GLU A 660 40.53 -13.61 27.42
N GLY A 661 41.59 -14.21 26.87
CA GLY A 661 41.54 -15.04 25.68
C GLY A 661 40.87 -16.39 26.02
N ASP A 662 40.55 -17.20 25.03
CA ASP A 662 39.82 -18.47 25.13
C ASP A 662 40.42 -19.55 26.07
N ASP A 663 41.61 -19.35 26.64
CA ASP A 663 42.35 -20.37 27.36
C ASP A 663 42.23 -20.37 28.91
N GLY A 664 41.45 -19.50 29.52
CA GLY A 664 41.05 -19.58 30.94
C GLY A 664 42.18 -19.68 31.99
N SER A 665 43.41 -19.23 31.68
CA SER A 665 44.58 -19.52 32.49
C SER A 665 45.04 -18.40 33.41
N THR A 666 44.51 -17.18 33.30
CA THR A 666 44.97 -16.04 34.15
C THR A 666 44.01 -15.78 35.30
N LYS A 667 44.39 -16.23 36.50
CA LYS A 667 43.60 -15.98 37.74
C LYS A 667 43.93 -14.65 38.44
N PHE A 668 44.91 -13.90 37.99
CA PHE A 668 45.38 -12.69 38.65
C PHE A 668 45.73 -11.61 37.60
N LEU A 669 45.54 -10.34 37.97
CA LEU A 669 45.95 -9.19 37.16
C LEU A 669 47.51 -9.04 37.26
N ASP A 670 48.20 -9.58 36.26
CA ASP A 670 49.67 -9.42 36.13
C ASP A 670 50.02 -8.14 35.34
N HIS A 671 51.32 -7.86 35.22
CA HIS A 671 51.79 -6.67 34.54
C HIS A 671 51.39 -6.61 33.07
N ASP A 672 51.36 -7.75 32.37
CA ASP A 672 51.02 -7.83 30.95
C ASP A 672 49.51 -7.59 30.74
N THR A 673 48.66 -8.05 31.65
CA THR A 673 47.21 -7.78 31.68
C THR A 673 46.94 -6.28 31.80
N TRP A 674 47.67 -5.57 32.67
CA TRP A 674 47.53 -4.12 32.83
C TRP A 674 47.94 -3.36 31.57
N ILE A 675 49.00 -3.76 30.85
CA ILE A 675 49.43 -3.15 29.61
C ILE A 675 48.33 -3.32 28.53
N GLN A 676 47.69 -4.49 28.45
CA GLN A 676 46.61 -4.73 27.54
C GLN A 676 45.35 -3.87 27.86
N LEU A 677 45.00 -3.80 29.15
CA LEU A 677 43.90 -2.95 29.62
C LEU A 677 44.15 -1.46 29.34
N ASP A 678 45.35 -0.97 29.58
CA ASP A 678 45.74 0.43 29.32
C ASP A 678 45.67 0.77 27.82
N GLY A 679 45.93 -0.22 26.94
CA GLY A 679 45.75 -0.07 25.49
C GLY A 679 44.29 -0.01 25.06
N ILE A 680 43.42 -0.78 25.71
CA ILE A 680 41.98 -0.85 25.39
C ILE A 680 41.19 0.29 26.05
N LEU A 681 41.62 0.71 27.28
CA LEU A 681 40.88 1.65 28.13
C LEU A 681 41.82 2.78 28.64
N PRO A 682 42.12 3.81 27.82
CA PRO A 682 43.00 4.90 28.19
C PRO A 682 42.57 5.68 29.44
N SER A 683 41.25 5.77 29.69
CA SER A 683 40.71 6.41 30.89
C SER A 683 41.04 5.68 32.18
N LEU A 684 41.16 4.35 32.15
CA LEU A 684 41.66 3.55 33.29
C LEU A 684 43.12 3.84 33.58
N LYS A 685 43.98 3.96 32.56
CA LYS A 685 45.39 4.36 32.70
C LYS A 685 45.51 5.72 33.39
N LYS A 686 44.71 6.70 32.96
CA LYS A 686 44.62 8.03 33.57
C LYS A 686 44.13 7.97 35.03
N PHE A 687 43.12 7.17 35.31
CA PHE A 687 42.53 6.97 36.64
C PHE A 687 43.53 6.32 37.62
N ARG A 688 44.26 5.30 37.20
CA ARG A 688 45.33 4.67 37.99
C ARG A 688 46.48 5.66 38.25
N LYS A 689 46.87 6.40 37.23
CA LYS A 689 47.95 7.40 37.36
C LYS A 689 47.54 8.55 38.31
N LEU A 690 46.24 8.87 38.41
CA LEU A 690 45.74 9.84 39.37
C LEU A 690 46.00 9.36 40.84
N ALA A 691 45.81 8.05 41.10
CA ALA A 691 46.09 7.50 42.42
C ALA A 691 47.60 7.64 42.79
N GLU A 692 48.51 7.45 41.81
CA GLU A 692 49.94 7.67 42.00
C GLU A 692 50.28 9.16 42.25
N LEU A 693 49.61 10.05 41.46
CA LEU A 693 49.84 11.50 41.60
C LEU A 693 49.41 12.05 42.95
N LEU A 694 48.33 11.49 43.59
CA LEU A 694 47.87 11.91 44.92
C LEU A 694 48.88 11.66 46.02
N ASP A 695 49.86 10.75 45.84
CA ASP A 695 50.92 10.42 46.76
C ASP A 695 52.29 11.00 46.34
N MET A 696 52.42 11.62 45.19
CA MET A 696 53.66 12.12 44.65
C MET A 696 54.05 13.46 45.22
N SER A 697 55.36 13.63 45.45
CA SER A 697 55.91 14.94 45.78
C SER A 697 55.91 15.90 44.60
N LEU A 698 55.85 17.21 44.84
CA LEU A 698 55.84 18.22 43.79
C LEU A 698 56.97 18.04 42.76
N LYS A 699 58.17 17.67 43.20
CA LYS A 699 59.30 17.40 42.31
C LYS A 699 59.10 16.16 41.48
N SER A 700 58.51 15.12 42.04
CA SER A 700 58.19 13.87 41.30
C SER A 700 57.16 14.12 40.25
N ILE A 701 56.14 14.95 40.52
CA ILE A 701 55.06 15.32 39.51
C ILE A 701 55.72 16.11 38.37
N THR A 702 56.63 17.05 38.67
CA THR A 702 57.32 17.82 37.63
C THR A 702 58.18 16.93 36.76
N ALA A 703 58.93 16.00 37.36
CA ALA A 703 59.78 15.04 36.65
C ALA A 703 58.92 14.07 35.77
N ALA A 704 57.77 13.62 36.26
CA ALA A 704 56.88 12.80 35.51
C ALA A 704 56.20 13.56 34.30
N TRP A 705 56.05 14.88 34.46
CA TRP A 705 55.62 15.72 33.33
C TRP A 705 56.71 15.88 32.27
N GLU A 706 57.93 16.16 32.72
CA GLU A 706 59.11 16.32 31.86
C GLU A 706 59.46 15.05 31.09
N SER A 707 59.31 13.87 31.70
CA SER A 707 59.53 12.58 31.05
C SER A 707 58.42 12.23 30.03
N GLY A 708 57.31 13.00 29.99
CA GLY A 708 56.17 12.70 29.14
C GLY A 708 55.27 11.59 29.69
N ASP A 709 55.52 11.06 30.87
CA ASP A 709 54.74 9.98 31.47
C ASP A 709 53.28 10.40 31.69
N LEU A 710 53.04 11.61 32.25
CA LEU A 710 51.71 12.14 32.47
C LEU A 710 50.97 12.43 31.14
N VAL A 711 51.67 12.92 30.14
CA VAL A 711 51.13 13.16 28.79
C VAL A 711 50.69 11.84 28.15
N SER A 712 51.51 10.78 28.30
CA SER A 712 51.18 9.43 27.80
C SER A 712 49.94 8.83 28.48
N CYS A 713 49.62 9.28 29.68
CA CYS A 713 48.39 8.91 30.41
C CYS A 713 47.19 9.81 30.09
N GLY A 714 47.34 10.82 29.22
CA GLY A 714 46.28 11.71 28.79
C GLY A 714 45.96 12.88 29.72
N PHE A 715 46.90 13.30 30.57
CA PHE A 715 46.76 14.52 31.36
C PHE A 715 47.07 15.75 30.52
N THR A 716 46.31 16.79 30.67
CA THR A 716 46.58 18.09 30.09
C THR A 716 47.38 18.99 30.98
N SER A 717 48.16 19.93 30.42
CA SER A 717 48.93 20.91 31.22
C SER A 717 48.05 21.67 32.21
N SER A 718 46.83 22.02 31.84
CA SER A 718 45.86 22.72 32.71
C SER A 718 45.39 21.86 33.88
N GLU A 719 45.14 20.58 33.67
CA GLU A 719 44.74 19.63 34.72
C GLU A 719 45.88 19.47 35.76
N VAL A 720 47.12 19.24 35.30
CA VAL A 720 48.27 19.08 36.20
C VAL A 720 48.57 20.37 36.96
N GLN A 721 48.46 21.53 36.31
CA GLN A 721 48.62 22.82 37.01
C GLN A 721 47.57 23.05 38.09
N ASN A 722 46.29 22.76 37.79
CA ASN A 722 45.18 22.89 38.74
C ASN A 722 45.37 21.91 39.91
N PHE A 723 45.70 20.65 39.62
CA PHE A 723 46.01 19.66 40.63
C PHE A 723 47.14 20.06 41.58
N ILE A 724 48.24 20.61 41.04
CA ILE A 724 49.35 21.16 41.87
C ILE A 724 48.88 22.34 42.73
N LYS A 725 48.02 23.20 42.21
CA LYS A 725 47.49 24.34 42.96
C LYS A 725 46.55 23.88 44.08
N ALA A 726 45.82 22.80 43.89
CA ALA A 726 44.91 22.25 44.88
C ALA A 726 45.59 21.58 46.06
N ILE A 727 46.75 20.92 45.85
CA ILE A 727 47.39 20.12 46.86
C ILE A 727 48.53 20.87 47.58
N PHE A 728 49.32 21.68 46.87
CA PHE A 728 50.51 22.29 47.41
C PHE A 728 50.29 23.74 47.76
N ALA A 729 50.76 24.17 48.97
CA ALA A 729 50.66 25.55 49.41
C ALA A 729 51.51 26.51 48.53
N ASP A 730 51.13 27.79 48.46
CA ASP A 730 51.80 28.78 47.63
C ASP A 730 53.24 28.95 48.10
N SER A 731 54.15 28.55 47.26
CA SER A 731 55.60 28.58 47.52
C SER A 731 56.35 28.94 46.23
N PRO A 732 57.62 29.49 46.40
CA PRO A 732 58.46 29.78 45.23
C PRO A 732 58.66 28.54 44.34
N LEU A 733 58.85 27.35 44.97
CA LEU A 733 59.02 26.07 44.28
C LEU A 733 57.80 25.72 43.46
N ARG A 734 56.57 25.95 44.03
CA ARG A 734 55.35 25.71 43.31
C ARG A 734 55.21 26.59 42.04
N LYS A 735 55.56 27.88 42.18
CA LYS A 735 55.55 28.83 41.05
C LYS A 735 56.52 28.43 39.96
N GLU A 736 57.70 27.97 40.34
CA GLU A 736 58.73 27.47 39.42
C GLU A 736 58.21 26.22 38.65
N CYS A 737 57.68 25.22 39.35
CA CYS A 737 57.08 24.01 38.72
C CYS A 737 55.89 24.33 37.78
N LEU A 738 54.99 25.21 38.20
CA LEU A 738 53.88 25.66 37.35
C LEU A 738 54.35 26.38 36.07
N GLY A 739 55.44 27.20 36.22
CA GLY A 739 56.06 27.86 35.08
C GLY A 739 56.71 26.90 34.08
N TRP A 740 57.27 25.80 34.57
CA TRP A 740 57.84 24.73 33.74
C TRP A 740 56.73 23.97 32.98
N ILE A 741 55.68 23.53 33.66
CA ILE A 741 54.60 22.81 33.09
C ILE A 741 53.84 23.67 32.01
N ALA A 742 53.79 25.00 32.22
CA ALA A 742 53.18 25.91 31.25
C ALA A 742 54.03 26.09 29.98
N ARG A 743 55.32 25.93 30.04
CA ARG A 743 56.28 26.16 28.94
C ARG A 743 56.54 24.93 28.08
N THR A 744 56.28 23.73 28.60
CA THR A 744 56.45 22.46 27.90
C THR A 744 55.06 22.13 27.26
N PRO A 745 54.83 22.36 25.93
CA PRO A 745 53.63 21.92 25.31
C PRO A 745 53.54 20.40 25.33
N ALA A 746 52.33 19.87 25.61
CA ALA A 746 52.03 18.44 25.65
C ALA A 746 52.19 17.78 24.28
#